data_59908b10b3453626824332904eac88d0
#
_entry.id   59908b10b3453626824332904eac88d0
#
_cell.length_a   1.000
_cell.length_b   1.000
_cell.length_c   1.000
_cell.angle_alpha   90.00
_cell.angle_beta   90.00
_cell.angle_gamma   90.00
#
_symmetry.space_group_name_H-M   'P 1'
#
loop_
_entity.id
_entity.type
_entity.pdbx_description
1 polymer ?
#
loop_
_entity_poly.entity_id
_entity_poly.type
_entity_poly.pdbx_seq_one_letter_code
_entity_poly.pdbx_strand_id
1 'polypeptide(L)'
;MITRNLLTRSYKLLLTLLVLLMSTNAFAQRLTATGKVTDAAGLEVIGASVLEKGTANGVVTNLDGEFSLSVGQNATLVISFIGYKTIEVKATTNMNITLQEDNELLDEVVVIGYGSVKRKDVTTAVSTVSTKDLDQRPIVSAAQALQGKAAGVSVMQPSGEPGGGMSIRVRGTTSFNGSNDPLYVVDGVPVDNINFLSPNDIESLSILKDASSAAIYGSRAANGVVLITTKAGAEGNAKVALNVQYGMTKVAKSMDALNTEQYRELQEEIGAVNPAALEGLTDQTDWFDEVYKTGQTQNYQVSVSNGNEKMKYFLSAGYLNEKGILEGTYFKRYSFRANIDNQIRSWLNVSANISYSDNIGNTGIISGTGANRGGVVLSVINTPTYAPIWDPEKPNQYNKNFYGVNIMNPMENLARQKNNKNKENRLIASGAATISFLPNLKLKSSIALDRRNGVSTTFLDPISTTDGRNSFGTASDNRNMNTVLVFDNILTYNTNIKKHGIDVMAGSSYTKSDYTNSWINGSHFRDDKIQTLNAANKISWDGTGTGASQWAISSYFARVSYNYDSKYMLTMNMRADGSSKLHPDHRWGIFPSFSAAWRISSEKFMKDITWIDDLKLRGGWGQTGNQSGIGDYSYLQRYNINRIPWFEEGNDHAVPGISQANLRTSDLKWETTSQTNIGLDLTVLNNRLTFSMDYYYKKPTDMLMNVSLPAGAAATTSITRNEGEMTNKGFEFAINSHNLTGEFSWDTDFNISFNKNKLTKLSLQKIYTAASSAEVVKENIVRNEPGRPLGGFYGYISDGVDPETGNLIYRDLNEDGKISTSDRTYIGDPNPDFIYGLTNTFTWKDLSLSIFIQGSYGNDIFNVSRMETEGMYDGKNQSTEVLKRWRIPGQITNVPKANFNIKNSTYFVEDGSYLRVKDISLSYNIRCRQFKKWGISRVQPYFTASNLLTWTSYSGMDPEVNQYGNSGSVQGIDYGTYPQSKSFVFGINVEF
;
A
#
# COMPACT_ATOMS: atom_id res chain seq x y z
N MET A 1 45.83 44.81 -66.88
CA MET A 1 45.20 43.64 -67.57
C MET A 1 45.87 42.32 -67.19
N ILE A 2 46.87 42.28 -66.31
CA ILE A 2 47.60 41.06 -65.88
C ILE A 2 47.08 40.46 -64.55
N THR A 3 46.50 41.28 -63.74
CA THR A 3 46.00 40.79 -62.39
C THR A 3 44.63 40.06 -62.45
N ARG A 4 43.87 40.22 -63.55
CA ARG A 4 42.57 39.56 -63.72
C ARG A 4 42.65 38.10 -64.22
N ASN A 5 43.76 37.73 -64.84
CA ASN A 5 43.99 36.37 -65.35
C ASN A 5 44.60 35.41 -64.31
N LEU A 6 45.24 35.91 -63.26
CA LEU A 6 45.80 35.08 -62.21
C LEU A 6 44.66 34.62 -61.21
N LEU A 7 43.71 35.51 -60.91
CA LEU A 7 42.55 35.17 -60.02
C LEU A 7 41.62 34.16 -60.66
N THR A 8 41.37 34.24 -62.00
CA THR A 8 40.54 33.26 -62.73
C THR A 8 41.17 31.88 -62.84
N ARG A 9 42.55 31.82 -62.97
CA ARG A 9 43.25 30.53 -62.97
C ARG A 9 43.30 29.91 -61.59
N SER A 10 43.49 30.67 -60.51
CA SER A 10 43.45 30.19 -59.14
C SER A 10 42.05 29.69 -58.71
N TYR A 11 41.00 30.40 -59.21
CA TYR A 11 39.61 29.96 -58.89
C TYR A 11 39.26 28.66 -59.64
N LYS A 12 39.69 28.50 -60.86
CA LYS A 12 39.52 27.25 -61.62
C LYS A 12 40.35 26.10 -61.07
N LEU A 13 41.56 26.35 -60.55
CA LEU A 13 42.35 25.32 -59.86
C LEU A 13 41.69 24.90 -58.48
N LEU A 14 41.18 25.89 -57.74
CA LEU A 14 40.46 25.63 -56.50
C LEU A 14 39.16 24.88 -56.75
N LEU A 15 38.41 25.22 -57.81
CA LEU A 15 37.16 24.54 -58.16
C LEU A 15 37.44 23.10 -58.65
N THR A 16 38.55 22.89 -59.46
CA THR A 16 38.92 21.54 -59.83
C THR A 16 39.44 20.71 -58.66
N LEU A 17 40.15 21.32 -57.71
CA LEU A 17 40.56 20.65 -56.49
C LEU A 17 39.34 20.29 -55.56
N LEU A 18 38.33 21.18 -55.48
CA LEU A 18 37.12 20.94 -54.80
C LEU A 18 36.25 19.84 -55.43
N VAL A 19 36.20 19.81 -56.79
CA VAL A 19 35.52 18.75 -57.55
C VAL A 19 36.31 17.44 -57.45
N LEU A 20 37.64 17.43 -57.40
CA LEU A 20 38.45 16.25 -57.19
C LEU A 20 38.33 15.76 -55.71
N LEU A 21 38.20 16.65 -54.73
CA LEU A 21 37.90 16.30 -53.36
C LEU A 21 36.45 15.79 -53.14
N MET A 22 35.49 16.22 -54.00
CA MET A 22 34.11 15.66 -53.96
C MET A 22 33.99 14.36 -54.77
N SER A 23 34.93 14.00 -55.59
CA SER A 23 34.90 12.73 -56.36
C SER A 23 35.59 11.57 -55.67
N THR A 24 36.17 11.74 -54.43
CA THR A 24 36.66 10.65 -53.59
C THR A 24 35.60 10.19 -52.60
N ASN A 25 34.30 10.30 -52.89
CA ASN A 25 33.33 9.39 -52.31
C ASN A 25 33.62 8.01 -52.90
N ALA A 26 34.57 7.32 -52.26
CA ALA A 26 34.70 5.90 -52.47
C ALA A 26 33.31 5.28 -52.35
N PHE A 27 32.80 4.64 -53.38
CA PHE A 27 31.68 3.73 -53.32
C PHE A 27 32.08 2.61 -52.35
N ALA A 28 31.89 2.83 -51.04
CA ALA A 28 31.96 1.78 -50.10
C ALA A 28 30.84 0.82 -50.52
N GLN A 29 31.23 -0.33 -51.06
CA GLN A 29 30.29 -1.40 -51.37
C GLN A 29 29.54 -1.71 -50.08
N ARG A 30 28.24 -1.34 -50.05
CA ARG A 30 27.39 -1.66 -48.97
C ARG A 30 26.84 -3.07 -49.14
N LEU A 31 26.92 -3.88 -48.12
CA LEU A 31 26.28 -5.18 -48.00
C LEU A 31 24.89 -5.00 -47.40
N THR A 32 23.86 -5.55 -48.03
CA THR A 32 22.57 -5.68 -47.38
C THR A 32 22.57 -6.94 -46.54
N ALA A 33 22.80 -6.78 -45.22
CA ALA A 33 22.72 -7.86 -44.24
C ALA A 33 21.26 -8.19 -44.00
N THR A 34 20.88 -9.45 -44.18
CA THR A 34 19.52 -9.95 -43.93
C THR A 34 19.61 -11.15 -43.05
N GLY A 35 18.59 -11.35 -42.23
CA GLY A 35 18.56 -12.53 -41.38
C GLY A 35 17.28 -12.62 -40.56
N LYS A 36 17.16 -13.71 -39.82
CA LYS A 36 16.06 -14.01 -38.88
C LYS A 36 16.63 -14.18 -37.48
N VAL A 37 16.01 -13.53 -36.51
CA VAL A 37 16.37 -13.64 -35.10
C VAL A 37 15.31 -14.48 -34.40
N THR A 38 15.74 -15.57 -33.75
CA THR A 38 14.89 -16.48 -32.96
C THR A 38 15.42 -16.62 -31.56
N ASP A 39 14.59 -17.07 -30.62
CA ASP A 39 15.03 -17.52 -29.30
C ASP A 39 15.52 -18.98 -29.31
N ALA A 40 15.94 -19.49 -28.15
CA ALA A 40 16.40 -20.88 -27.97
C ALA A 40 15.29 -21.92 -28.24
N ALA A 41 14.02 -21.56 -28.18
CA ALA A 41 12.86 -22.40 -28.49
C ALA A 41 12.49 -22.32 -29.99
N GLY A 42 13.24 -21.55 -30.80
CA GLY A 42 13.00 -21.36 -32.23
C GLY A 42 11.88 -20.35 -32.54
N LEU A 43 11.47 -19.54 -31.55
CA LEU A 43 10.44 -18.53 -31.70
C LEU A 43 11.07 -17.23 -32.23
N GLU A 44 10.34 -16.50 -33.08
CA GLU A 44 10.79 -15.25 -33.64
C GLU A 44 10.88 -14.15 -32.57
N VAL A 45 12.04 -13.52 -32.43
CA VAL A 45 12.24 -12.38 -31.55
C VAL A 45 11.89 -11.11 -32.31
N ILE A 46 10.71 -10.58 -32.02
CA ILE A 46 10.13 -9.40 -32.65
C ILE A 46 10.67 -8.14 -31.96
N GLY A 47 11.13 -7.13 -32.73
CA GLY A 47 11.63 -5.88 -32.17
C GLY A 47 13.06 -5.96 -31.59
N ALA A 48 13.80 -7.05 -31.87
CA ALA A 48 15.21 -7.12 -31.53
C ALA A 48 15.99 -6.02 -32.31
N SER A 49 16.81 -5.27 -31.59
CA SER A 49 17.68 -4.23 -32.18
C SER A 49 18.84 -4.89 -32.86
N VAL A 50 19.05 -4.54 -34.11
CA VAL A 50 20.18 -4.96 -34.97
C VAL A 50 20.93 -3.72 -35.36
N LEU A 51 22.13 -3.49 -34.78
CA LEU A 51 22.94 -2.28 -34.98
C LEU A 51 24.26 -2.63 -35.63
N GLU A 52 24.74 -1.79 -36.56
CA GLU A 52 26.11 -1.85 -37.08
C GLU A 52 27.06 -1.31 -35.98
N LYS A 53 27.97 -2.17 -35.49
CA LYS A 53 28.88 -1.86 -34.38
C LYS A 53 29.69 -0.57 -34.62
N GLY A 54 29.60 0.37 -33.67
CA GLY A 54 30.31 1.64 -33.73
C GLY A 54 29.65 2.74 -34.57
N THR A 55 28.42 2.52 -35.03
CA THR A 55 27.61 3.50 -35.76
C THR A 55 26.20 3.63 -35.18
N ALA A 56 25.44 4.63 -35.64
CA ALA A 56 24.01 4.74 -35.33
C ALA A 56 23.12 4.06 -36.39
N ASN A 57 23.70 3.27 -37.31
CA ASN A 57 22.96 2.59 -38.35
C ASN A 57 22.38 1.28 -37.82
N GLY A 58 21.04 1.19 -37.68
CA GLY A 58 20.38 0.03 -37.15
C GLY A 58 18.95 -0.12 -37.61
N VAL A 59 18.40 -1.31 -37.37
CA VAL A 59 17.01 -1.67 -37.64
C VAL A 59 16.52 -2.56 -36.53
N VAL A 60 15.21 -2.66 -36.35
CA VAL A 60 14.58 -3.65 -35.48
C VAL A 60 13.98 -4.79 -36.29
N THR A 61 13.98 -6.02 -35.74
CA THR A 61 13.36 -7.17 -36.39
C THR A 61 11.85 -6.96 -36.54
N ASN A 62 11.32 -7.41 -37.67
CA ASN A 62 9.90 -7.36 -37.98
C ASN A 62 9.12 -8.46 -37.21
N LEU A 63 7.83 -8.58 -37.53
CA LEU A 63 6.91 -9.54 -36.89
C LEU A 63 7.25 -11.02 -37.17
N ASP A 64 8.10 -11.31 -38.17
CA ASP A 64 8.58 -12.66 -38.48
C ASP A 64 10.02 -12.89 -37.94
N GLY A 65 10.51 -11.94 -37.09
CA GLY A 65 11.87 -11.95 -36.56
C GLY A 65 12.93 -11.57 -37.60
N GLU A 66 12.54 -11.11 -38.79
CA GLU A 66 13.45 -10.82 -39.87
C GLU A 66 13.93 -9.36 -39.84
N PHE A 67 15.17 -9.15 -40.33
CA PHE A 67 15.74 -7.81 -40.49
C PHE A 67 16.46 -7.69 -41.83
N SER A 68 16.57 -6.47 -42.31
CA SER A 68 17.35 -6.08 -43.48
C SER A 68 18.02 -4.74 -43.21
N LEU A 69 19.34 -4.72 -43.16
CA LEU A 69 20.15 -3.55 -42.83
C LEU A 69 21.31 -3.36 -43.85
N SER A 70 21.41 -2.18 -44.44
CA SER A 70 22.52 -1.85 -45.34
C SER A 70 23.74 -1.41 -44.50
N VAL A 71 24.81 -2.21 -44.51
CA VAL A 71 26.02 -2.03 -43.70
C VAL A 71 27.30 -2.00 -44.54
N GLY A 72 28.40 -1.59 -43.91
CA GLY A 72 29.74 -1.67 -44.54
C GLY A 72 30.17 -3.11 -44.82
N GLN A 73 31.00 -3.32 -45.89
CA GLN A 73 31.58 -4.64 -46.15
C GLN A 73 32.45 -5.07 -44.97
N ASN A 74 32.21 -6.25 -44.39
CA ASN A 74 32.82 -6.77 -43.17
C ASN A 74 32.36 -6.12 -41.83
N ALA A 75 31.23 -5.40 -41.82
CA ALA A 75 30.66 -4.86 -40.58
C ALA A 75 30.32 -5.98 -39.60
N THR A 76 30.37 -5.68 -38.31
CA THR A 76 29.86 -6.53 -37.24
C THR A 76 28.50 -5.98 -36.80
N LEU A 77 27.51 -6.84 -36.73
CA LEU A 77 26.19 -6.51 -36.17
C LEU A 77 26.15 -6.83 -34.67
N VAL A 78 25.59 -5.91 -33.92
CA VAL A 78 25.26 -6.10 -32.49
C VAL A 78 23.78 -6.32 -32.44
N ILE A 79 23.36 -7.52 -32.00
CA ILE A 79 21.95 -7.88 -31.88
C ILE A 79 21.61 -7.97 -30.40
N SER A 80 20.60 -7.20 -29.96
CA SER A 80 20.17 -7.13 -28.60
C SER A 80 18.65 -7.08 -28.50
N PHE A 81 18.12 -7.72 -27.47
CA PHE A 81 16.70 -7.67 -27.10
C PHE A 81 16.57 -7.78 -25.58
N ILE A 82 15.56 -7.15 -25.00
CA ILE A 82 15.35 -7.16 -23.56
C ILE A 82 15.09 -8.58 -23.09
N GLY A 83 15.87 -9.06 -22.11
CA GLY A 83 15.78 -10.43 -21.59
C GLY A 83 16.65 -11.45 -22.34
N TYR A 84 17.48 -11.01 -23.32
CA TYR A 84 18.37 -11.88 -24.07
C TYR A 84 19.80 -11.38 -24.06
N LYS A 85 20.77 -12.30 -24.13
CA LYS A 85 22.19 -11.95 -24.23
C LYS A 85 22.48 -11.25 -25.55
N THR A 86 23.11 -10.11 -25.48
CA THR A 86 23.60 -9.39 -26.68
C THR A 86 24.67 -10.20 -27.38
N ILE A 87 24.52 -10.43 -28.67
CA ILE A 87 25.49 -11.15 -29.48
C ILE A 87 26.05 -10.27 -30.61
N GLU A 88 27.30 -10.51 -30.95
CA GLU A 88 27.98 -9.86 -32.05
C GLU A 88 28.25 -10.90 -33.15
N VAL A 89 27.77 -10.61 -34.37
CA VAL A 89 27.96 -11.47 -35.53
C VAL A 89 28.44 -10.66 -36.72
N LYS A 90 29.25 -11.27 -37.56
CA LYS A 90 29.67 -10.61 -38.84
C LYS A 90 28.47 -10.54 -39.78
N ALA A 91 28.29 -9.36 -40.40
CA ALA A 91 27.23 -9.11 -41.35
C ALA A 91 27.36 -9.99 -42.60
N THR A 92 26.33 -10.79 -42.86
CA THR A 92 26.17 -11.61 -44.07
C THR A 92 24.71 -11.58 -44.53
N THR A 93 24.41 -12.24 -45.65
CA THR A 93 23.03 -12.43 -46.13
C THR A 93 22.45 -13.72 -45.55
N ASN A 94 21.15 -13.73 -45.27
CA ASN A 94 20.37 -14.90 -44.77
C ASN A 94 20.93 -15.52 -43.46
N MET A 95 21.18 -14.69 -42.45
CA MET A 95 21.63 -15.13 -41.13
C MET A 95 20.47 -15.73 -40.33
N ASN A 96 20.72 -16.88 -39.68
CA ASN A 96 19.85 -17.38 -38.63
C ASN A 96 20.54 -17.13 -37.28
N ILE A 97 19.95 -16.29 -36.46
CA ILE A 97 20.52 -15.79 -35.23
C ILE A 97 19.64 -16.28 -34.07
N THR A 98 20.18 -17.08 -33.17
CA THR A 98 19.46 -17.53 -31.99
C THR A 98 19.97 -16.75 -30.80
N LEU A 99 19.08 -15.98 -30.16
CA LEU A 99 19.36 -15.31 -28.90
C LEU A 99 19.13 -16.27 -27.74
N GLN A 100 20.08 -16.28 -26.83
CA GLN A 100 19.94 -16.99 -25.55
C GLN A 100 19.36 -16.04 -24.51
N GLU A 101 18.41 -16.52 -23.70
CA GLU A 101 17.87 -15.73 -22.61
C GLU A 101 19.00 -15.26 -21.68
N ASP A 102 18.95 -13.99 -21.34
CA ASP A 102 19.90 -13.39 -20.41
C ASP A 102 19.34 -13.57 -18.99
N ASN A 103 19.75 -14.67 -18.35
CA ASN A 103 19.41 -14.97 -16.97
C ASN A 103 20.29 -14.18 -15.98
N GLU A 104 21.06 -13.17 -16.43
CA GLU A 104 21.88 -12.36 -15.56
C GLU A 104 21.03 -11.30 -14.80
N LEU A 105 20.29 -11.73 -13.77
CA LEU A 105 19.68 -10.88 -12.74
C LEU A 105 20.68 -9.87 -12.12
N LEU A 106 21.98 -10.11 -12.29
CA LEU A 106 23.06 -9.32 -11.67
C LEU A 106 23.28 -7.94 -12.32
N ASP A 107 22.93 -7.77 -13.57
CA ASP A 107 23.06 -6.48 -14.30
C ASP A 107 21.74 -5.66 -14.29
N GLU A 108 20.67 -6.19 -13.64
CA GLU A 108 19.44 -5.45 -13.40
C GLU A 108 19.74 -4.14 -12.64
N VAL A 109 19.14 -3.05 -13.10
CA VAL A 109 19.32 -1.73 -12.49
C VAL A 109 18.24 -1.54 -11.41
N VAL A 110 18.67 -1.32 -10.19
CA VAL A 110 17.80 -1.07 -9.03
C VAL A 110 17.81 0.42 -8.71
N VAL A 111 16.65 1.04 -8.55
CA VAL A 111 16.52 2.42 -8.11
C VAL A 111 16.77 2.50 -6.62
N ILE A 112 17.74 3.31 -6.20
CA ILE A 112 18.08 3.56 -4.81
C ILE A 112 18.22 5.07 -4.56
N GLY A 113 17.37 5.61 -3.71
CA GLY A 113 17.39 7.04 -3.40
C GLY A 113 17.28 7.91 -4.67
N TYR A 114 18.12 8.90 -4.80
CA TYR A 114 18.16 9.81 -5.96
C TYR A 114 19.02 9.27 -7.13
N GLY A 115 19.15 7.95 -7.27
CA GLY A 115 19.94 7.34 -8.32
C GLY A 115 19.58 5.89 -8.58
N SER A 116 20.30 5.26 -9.50
CA SER A 116 20.16 3.85 -9.84
C SER A 116 21.52 3.15 -9.83
N VAL A 117 21.55 1.91 -9.38
CA VAL A 117 22.78 1.10 -9.25
C VAL A 117 22.50 -0.30 -9.77
N LYS A 118 23.51 -0.97 -10.35
CA LYS A 118 23.38 -2.38 -10.71
C LYS A 118 23.14 -3.24 -9.47
N ARG A 119 22.27 -4.22 -9.55
CA ARG A 119 21.91 -5.11 -8.43
C ARG A 119 23.13 -5.73 -7.76
N LYS A 120 24.13 -6.14 -8.54
CA LYS A 120 25.40 -6.69 -8.05
C LYS A 120 26.18 -5.72 -7.14
N ASP A 121 26.04 -4.41 -7.35
CA ASP A 121 26.78 -3.36 -6.62
C ASP A 121 25.97 -2.79 -5.43
N VAL A 122 24.74 -3.27 -5.19
CA VAL A 122 23.90 -2.86 -4.06
C VAL A 122 24.49 -3.38 -2.75
N THR A 123 24.71 -2.47 -1.78
CA THR A 123 25.27 -2.76 -0.45
C THR A 123 24.22 -2.93 0.65
N THR A 124 22.93 -2.73 0.31
CA THR A 124 21.81 -2.58 1.25
C THR A 124 20.70 -3.60 0.97
N ALA A 125 19.75 -3.75 1.92
CA ALA A 125 18.60 -4.63 1.74
C ALA A 125 17.51 -3.95 0.90
N VAL A 126 17.42 -4.29 -0.37
CA VAL A 126 16.39 -3.79 -1.31
C VAL A 126 15.63 -4.96 -1.91
N SER A 127 14.30 -4.87 -1.92
CA SER A 127 13.43 -5.80 -2.65
C SER A 127 12.75 -5.06 -3.80
N THR A 128 12.75 -5.66 -4.99
CA THR A 128 12.13 -5.08 -6.19
C THR A 128 11.01 -5.99 -6.69
N VAL A 129 9.86 -5.40 -7.02
CA VAL A 129 8.74 -6.03 -7.73
C VAL A 129 8.66 -5.38 -9.10
N SER A 130 8.74 -6.17 -10.16
CA SER A 130 8.82 -5.70 -11.55
C SER A 130 7.47 -5.72 -12.26
N THR A 131 7.38 -5.10 -13.44
CA THR A 131 6.22 -5.18 -14.34
C THR A 131 5.83 -6.63 -14.63
N LYS A 132 6.78 -7.55 -14.80
CA LYS A 132 6.52 -8.96 -15.07
C LYS A 132 5.68 -9.60 -13.94
N ASP A 133 5.95 -9.23 -12.69
CA ASP A 133 5.20 -9.69 -11.52
C ASP A 133 3.80 -9.09 -11.47
N LEU A 134 3.64 -7.85 -11.95
CA LEU A 134 2.37 -7.11 -11.96
C LEU A 134 1.42 -7.60 -13.06
N ASP A 135 1.94 -7.86 -14.26
CA ASP A 135 1.15 -8.27 -15.43
C ASP A 135 0.50 -9.66 -15.24
N GLN A 136 1.00 -10.47 -14.33
CA GLN A 136 0.46 -11.80 -14.03
C GLN A 136 -0.76 -11.78 -13.09
N ARG A 137 -1.09 -10.62 -12.49
CA ARG A 137 -2.15 -10.48 -11.47
C ARG A 137 -3.06 -9.29 -11.82
N PRO A 138 -4.39 -9.46 -11.88
CA PRO A 138 -5.33 -8.35 -12.05
C PRO A 138 -5.49 -7.60 -10.73
N ILE A 139 -4.54 -6.74 -10.40
CA ILE A 139 -4.58 -5.89 -9.23
C ILE A 139 -5.25 -4.55 -9.54
N VAL A 140 -6.03 -4.02 -8.60
CA VAL A 140 -6.70 -2.71 -8.71
C VAL A 140 -6.02 -1.62 -7.91
N SER A 141 -5.15 -2.00 -6.95
CA SER A 141 -4.37 -1.10 -6.10
C SER A 141 -2.88 -1.37 -6.25
N ALA A 142 -2.08 -0.30 -6.36
CA ALA A 142 -0.61 -0.39 -6.39
C ALA A 142 -0.02 -1.06 -5.12
N ALA A 143 -0.68 -0.93 -3.97
CA ALA A 143 -0.25 -1.56 -2.72
C ALA A 143 -0.42 -3.09 -2.73
N GLN A 144 -1.43 -3.63 -3.45
CA GLN A 144 -1.62 -5.07 -3.63
C GLN A 144 -0.44 -5.74 -4.35
N ALA A 145 0.27 -4.98 -5.19
CA ALA A 145 1.45 -5.46 -5.89
C ALA A 145 2.56 -5.96 -4.95
N LEU A 146 2.65 -5.38 -3.75
CA LEU A 146 3.67 -5.70 -2.75
C LEU A 146 3.30 -6.89 -1.88
N GLN A 147 2.03 -7.30 -1.87
CA GLN A 147 1.51 -8.31 -0.95
C GLN A 147 2.15 -9.67 -1.20
N GLY A 148 2.85 -10.20 -0.19
CA GLY A 148 3.54 -11.49 -0.22
C GLY A 148 4.71 -11.59 -1.21
N LYS A 149 5.20 -10.47 -1.76
CA LYS A 149 6.30 -10.44 -2.74
C LYS A 149 7.65 -10.04 -2.14
N ALA A 150 7.68 -9.45 -0.97
CA ALA A 150 8.92 -8.98 -0.34
C ALA A 150 9.03 -9.45 1.10
N ALA A 151 10.10 -10.17 1.43
CA ALA A 151 10.40 -10.58 2.81
C ALA A 151 10.55 -9.33 3.70
N GLY A 152 10.03 -9.39 4.94
CA GLY A 152 10.06 -8.27 5.90
C GLY A 152 9.04 -7.17 5.63
N VAL A 153 8.14 -7.37 4.65
CA VAL A 153 7.07 -6.41 4.31
C VAL A 153 5.72 -7.09 4.53
N SER A 154 5.02 -6.65 5.55
CA SER A 154 3.64 -7.06 5.81
C SER A 154 2.70 -6.11 5.07
N VAL A 155 1.86 -6.65 4.19
CA VAL A 155 0.82 -5.91 3.49
C VAL A 155 -0.51 -6.57 3.82
N MET A 156 -1.33 -5.90 4.60
CA MET A 156 -2.64 -6.36 5.02
C MET A 156 -3.73 -5.50 4.41
N GLN A 157 -4.87 -6.10 4.14
CA GLN A 157 -6.09 -5.41 3.76
C GLN A 157 -7.06 -5.44 4.95
N PRO A 158 -7.05 -4.42 5.84
CA PRO A 158 -7.83 -4.45 7.09
C PRO A 158 -9.35 -4.51 6.86
N SER A 159 -9.81 -4.09 5.68
CA SER A 159 -11.23 -4.05 5.29
C SER A 159 -11.37 -4.42 3.82
N GLY A 160 -12.43 -5.18 3.48
CA GLY A 160 -12.79 -5.57 2.10
C GLY A 160 -13.53 -4.49 1.30
N GLU A 161 -13.60 -3.25 1.78
CA GLU A 161 -14.31 -2.15 1.12
C GLU A 161 -13.78 -1.82 -0.28
N PRO A 162 -14.64 -1.45 -1.23
CA PRO A 162 -14.21 -0.91 -2.51
C PRO A 162 -13.32 0.32 -2.35
N GLY A 163 -12.15 0.32 -3.02
CA GLY A 163 -11.16 1.38 -2.88
C GLY A 163 -10.50 1.47 -1.51
N GLY A 164 -10.72 0.51 -0.61
CA GLY A 164 -10.14 0.45 0.74
C GLY A 164 -8.61 0.50 0.72
N GLY A 165 -8.04 1.22 1.67
CA GLY A 165 -6.59 1.33 1.84
C GLY A 165 -5.97 0.02 2.31
N MET A 166 -4.69 -0.17 1.99
CA MET A 166 -3.89 -1.27 2.52
C MET A 166 -2.93 -0.76 3.58
N SER A 167 -2.70 -1.55 4.61
CA SER A 167 -1.70 -1.31 5.63
C SER A 167 -0.39 -1.94 5.22
N ILE A 168 0.67 -1.14 5.06
CA ILE A 168 2.01 -1.63 4.71
C ILE A 168 2.95 -1.37 5.87
N ARG A 169 3.64 -2.41 6.34
CA ARG A 169 4.64 -2.31 7.41
C ARG A 169 5.94 -2.95 6.99
N VAL A 170 7.04 -2.22 7.17
CA VAL A 170 8.38 -2.70 6.86
C VAL A 170 9.12 -2.94 8.16
N ARG A 171 9.41 -4.23 8.48
CA ARG A 171 10.15 -4.65 9.69
C ARG A 171 9.51 -4.17 10.99
N GLY A 172 8.16 -4.28 11.07
CA GLY A 172 7.39 -3.97 12.26
C GLY A 172 7.07 -2.49 12.47
N THR A 173 6.50 -2.19 13.63
CA THR A 173 6.05 -0.85 14.05
C THR A 173 7.23 -0.05 14.61
N THR A 174 7.24 1.28 14.40
CA THR A 174 8.32 2.17 14.89
C THR A 174 7.83 3.36 15.70
N SER A 175 6.55 3.67 15.65
CA SER A 175 5.96 4.79 16.38
C SER A 175 4.69 4.36 17.10
N PHE A 176 4.42 5.00 18.22
CA PHE A 176 3.19 4.78 19.00
C PHE A 176 2.04 5.65 18.48
N ASN A 177 2.27 6.96 18.34
CA ASN A 177 1.29 7.96 17.89
C ASN A 177 1.46 8.37 16.42
N GLY A 178 2.66 8.18 15.84
CA GLY A 178 2.95 8.50 14.45
C GLY A 178 2.47 7.44 13.46
N SER A 179 2.48 7.78 12.17
CA SER A 179 2.25 6.81 11.11
C SER A 179 3.32 5.73 11.11
N ASN A 180 2.91 4.49 10.87
CA ASN A 180 3.80 3.35 10.67
C ASN A 180 3.88 2.92 9.19
N ASP A 181 3.24 3.66 8.28
CA ASP A 181 3.35 3.46 6.85
C ASP A 181 4.73 3.86 6.33
N PRO A 182 5.27 3.17 5.33
CA PRO A 182 6.48 3.60 4.65
C PRO A 182 6.27 4.93 3.92
N LEU A 183 7.35 5.64 3.66
CA LEU A 183 7.34 6.77 2.75
C LEU A 183 7.18 6.26 1.32
N TYR A 184 6.14 6.72 0.61
CA TYR A 184 6.01 6.47 -0.83
C TYR A 184 6.69 7.58 -1.62
N VAL A 185 7.45 7.19 -2.66
CA VAL A 185 8.09 8.13 -3.56
C VAL A 185 7.77 7.73 -5.00
N VAL A 186 6.94 8.50 -5.68
CA VAL A 186 6.51 8.24 -7.07
C VAL A 186 7.29 9.15 -8.01
N ASP A 187 8.12 8.58 -8.88
CA ASP A 187 9.00 9.30 -9.81
C ASP A 187 9.84 10.41 -9.15
N GLY A 188 10.28 10.16 -7.91
CA GLY A 188 11.04 11.11 -7.09
C GLY A 188 10.19 12.06 -6.24
N VAL A 189 8.86 12.04 -6.35
CA VAL A 189 7.95 12.89 -5.55
C VAL A 189 7.47 12.14 -4.32
N PRO A 190 7.76 12.62 -3.10
CA PRO A 190 7.24 12.01 -1.87
C PRO A 190 5.73 12.26 -1.73
N VAL A 191 4.97 11.18 -1.50
CA VAL A 191 3.51 11.21 -1.35
C VAL A 191 3.07 10.44 -0.09
N ASP A 192 1.88 10.74 0.42
CA ASP A 192 1.32 10.14 1.64
C ASP A 192 0.66 8.76 1.40
N ASN A 193 0.08 8.54 0.21
CA ASN A 193 -0.54 7.28 -0.19
C ASN A 193 -0.44 7.10 -1.71
N ILE A 194 -0.75 5.89 -2.19
CA ILE A 194 -0.66 5.50 -3.60
C ILE A 194 -1.99 5.02 -4.20
N ASN A 195 -3.12 5.31 -3.56
CA ASN A 195 -4.44 4.87 -4.01
C ASN A 195 -4.90 5.55 -5.32
N PHE A 196 -4.28 6.69 -5.65
CA PHE A 196 -4.51 7.42 -6.90
C PHE A 196 -3.86 6.76 -8.12
N LEU A 197 -2.86 5.89 -7.91
CA LEU A 197 -2.03 5.33 -8.96
C LEU A 197 -2.65 4.06 -9.55
N SER A 198 -2.74 3.99 -10.88
CA SER A 198 -3.09 2.75 -11.56
C SER A 198 -1.91 1.78 -11.54
N PRO A 199 -2.11 0.50 -11.11
CA PRO A 199 -1.04 -0.50 -11.16
C PRO A 199 -0.45 -0.69 -12.56
N ASN A 200 -1.24 -0.55 -13.61
CA ASN A 200 -0.81 -0.70 -15.00
C ASN A 200 0.15 0.40 -15.47
N ASP A 201 0.24 1.53 -14.73
CA ASP A 201 1.20 2.61 -15.00
C ASP A 201 2.57 2.38 -14.34
N ILE A 202 2.70 1.33 -13.51
CA ILE A 202 3.91 1.06 -12.75
C ILE A 202 4.89 0.24 -13.58
N GLU A 203 6.14 0.64 -13.60
CA GLU A 203 7.27 -0.11 -14.15
C GLU A 203 7.91 -1.00 -13.10
N SER A 204 8.19 -0.44 -11.92
CA SER A 204 8.77 -1.17 -10.81
C SER A 204 8.45 -0.54 -9.45
N LEU A 205 8.49 -1.39 -8.42
CA LEU A 205 8.36 -1.02 -7.03
C LEU A 205 9.62 -1.51 -6.30
N SER A 206 10.41 -0.61 -5.73
CA SER A 206 11.61 -0.94 -4.95
C SER A 206 11.41 -0.54 -3.49
N ILE A 207 11.61 -1.49 -2.56
CA ILE A 207 11.41 -1.28 -1.13
C ILE A 207 12.77 -1.18 -0.46
N LEU A 208 13.08 0.00 0.10
CA LEU A 208 14.26 0.26 0.91
C LEU A 208 13.93 -0.11 2.36
N LYS A 209 14.41 -1.28 2.81
CA LYS A 209 14.02 -1.87 4.09
C LYS A 209 14.94 -1.49 5.25
N ASP A 210 16.17 -1.10 4.97
CA ASP A 210 17.17 -0.73 5.99
C ASP A 210 17.40 0.78 6.06
N ALA A 211 17.89 1.23 7.23
CA ALA A 211 18.17 2.63 7.44
C ALA A 211 19.33 3.15 6.58
N SER A 212 20.27 2.30 6.12
CA SER A 212 21.38 2.73 5.28
C SER A 212 20.92 3.08 3.86
N SER A 213 19.92 2.39 3.32
CA SER A 213 19.30 2.74 2.03
C SER A 213 18.28 3.88 2.16
N ALA A 214 17.54 3.92 3.27
CA ALA A 214 16.45 4.86 3.50
C ALA A 214 16.90 6.23 4.03
N ALA A 215 18.09 6.33 4.67
CA ALA A 215 18.57 7.56 5.33
C ALA A 215 18.68 8.77 4.40
N ILE A 216 18.88 8.55 3.10
CA ILE A 216 18.91 9.65 2.11
C ILE A 216 17.55 10.39 2.03
N TYR A 217 16.44 9.76 2.45
CA TYR A 217 15.12 10.36 2.60
C TYR A 217 14.85 10.91 4.01
N GLY A 218 15.78 10.70 4.95
CA GLY A 218 15.88 11.33 6.26
C GLY A 218 14.69 11.11 7.19
N SER A 219 14.13 12.21 7.63
CA SER A 219 13.14 12.30 8.69
C SER A 219 11.74 11.74 8.35
N ARG A 220 11.55 11.15 7.18
CA ARG A 220 10.29 10.50 6.77
C ARG A 220 10.47 9.00 6.48
N ALA A 221 11.69 8.48 6.67
CA ALA A 221 12.07 7.14 6.22
C ALA A 221 12.19 6.10 7.34
N ALA A 222 11.77 6.40 8.58
CA ALA A 222 11.86 5.48 9.72
C ALA A 222 11.14 4.15 9.51
N ASN A 223 10.06 4.16 8.72
CA ASN A 223 9.24 3.00 8.39
C ASN A 223 9.64 2.33 7.06
N GLY A 224 10.83 2.67 6.50
CA GLY A 224 11.25 2.28 5.17
C GLY A 224 10.69 3.21 4.08
N VAL A 225 11.10 2.94 2.83
CA VAL A 225 10.68 3.73 1.67
C VAL A 225 10.25 2.80 0.55
N VAL A 226 9.12 3.09 -0.08
CA VAL A 226 8.65 2.41 -1.29
C VAL A 226 8.85 3.36 -2.46
N LEU A 227 9.84 3.06 -3.29
CA LEU A 227 10.12 3.79 -4.53
C LEU A 227 9.27 3.22 -5.65
N ILE A 228 8.51 4.05 -6.31
CA ILE A 228 7.63 3.68 -7.41
C ILE A 228 8.12 4.39 -8.67
N THR A 229 8.60 3.59 -9.61
CA THR A 229 8.94 4.08 -10.94
C THR A 229 7.78 3.77 -11.87
N THR A 230 7.30 4.78 -12.59
CA THR A 230 6.22 4.59 -13.54
C THR A 230 6.74 4.41 -14.95
N LYS A 231 5.91 3.81 -15.81
CA LYS A 231 6.26 3.53 -17.20
C LYS A 231 6.67 4.80 -17.94
N ALA A 232 7.73 4.72 -18.70
CA ALA A 232 8.28 5.78 -19.54
C ALA A 232 8.20 5.41 -21.02
N GLY A 233 8.43 6.36 -21.91
CA GLY A 233 8.58 6.09 -23.33
C GLY A 233 9.84 5.30 -23.61
N ALA A 234 9.76 4.33 -24.50
CA ALA A 234 10.90 3.57 -25.00
C ALA A 234 11.22 3.94 -26.45
N GLU A 235 12.49 3.78 -26.85
CA GLU A 235 12.89 3.98 -28.25
C GLU A 235 12.27 2.89 -29.12
N GLY A 236 11.78 3.27 -30.29
CA GLY A 236 11.18 2.36 -31.27
C GLY A 236 9.86 2.88 -31.83
N ASN A 237 9.05 1.96 -32.37
CA ASN A 237 7.72 2.30 -32.87
C ASN A 237 6.75 2.66 -31.73
N ALA A 238 5.75 3.47 -32.05
CA ALA A 238 4.68 3.77 -31.10
C ALA A 238 3.95 2.47 -30.69
N LYS A 239 3.84 2.23 -29.38
CA LYS A 239 3.08 1.12 -28.82
C LYS A 239 1.80 1.66 -28.19
N VAL A 240 0.68 1.10 -28.57
CA VAL A 240 -0.61 1.36 -27.95
C VAL A 240 -1.02 0.09 -27.20
N ALA A 241 -1.26 0.21 -25.91
CA ALA A 241 -1.74 -0.92 -25.10
C ALA A 241 -3.14 -0.63 -24.56
N LEU A 242 -4.01 -1.62 -24.65
CA LEU A 242 -5.36 -1.62 -24.11
C LEU A 242 -5.48 -2.77 -23.10
N ASN A 243 -5.86 -2.42 -21.86
CA ASN A 243 -6.20 -3.39 -20.81
C ASN A 243 -7.68 -3.26 -20.48
N VAL A 244 -8.40 -4.38 -20.50
CA VAL A 244 -9.83 -4.48 -20.18
C VAL A 244 -10.00 -5.58 -19.16
N GLN A 245 -10.65 -5.28 -18.02
CA GLN A 245 -10.97 -6.25 -16.98
C GLN A 245 -12.42 -6.12 -16.56
N TYR A 246 -13.06 -7.27 -16.38
CA TYR A 246 -14.39 -7.39 -15.78
C TYR A 246 -14.36 -8.48 -14.70
N GLY A 247 -14.78 -8.13 -13.49
CA GLY A 247 -14.78 -9.03 -12.35
C GLY A 247 -16.12 -9.08 -11.64
N MET A 248 -16.37 -10.21 -10.99
CA MET A 248 -17.49 -10.43 -10.07
C MET A 248 -16.92 -10.77 -8.70
N THR A 249 -17.50 -10.20 -7.64
CA THR A 249 -17.08 -10.43 -6.27
C THR A 249 -18.26 -10.94 -5.43
N LYS A 250 -17.96 -11.88 -4.53
CA LYS A 250 -18.94 -12.41 -3.56
C LYS A 250 -18.29 -12.47 -2.18
N VAL A 251 -19.10 -12.43 -1.15
CA VAL A 251 -18.64 -12.65 0.22
C VAL A 251 -17.88 -13.99 0.32
N ALA A 252 -16.77 -14.01 1.04
CA ALA A 252 -15.92 -15.22 1.12
C ALA A 252 -16.47 -16.27 2.09
N LYS A 253 -17.08 -15.84 3.21
CA LYS A 253 -17.67 -16.67 4.27
C LYS A 253 -18.96 -15.99 4.77
N SER A 254 -20.00 -16.75 5.00
CA SER A 254 -21.25 -16.32 5.64
C SER A 254 -21.26 -16.72 7.12
N MET A 255 -22.12 -16.08 7.89
CA MET A 255 -22.48 -16.44 9.26
C MET A 255 -23.98 -16.68 9.31
N ASP A 256 -24.40 -17.74 9.99
CA ASP A 256 -25.81 -18.11 10.09
C ASP A 256 -26.42 -17.53 11.38
N ALA A 257 -27.57 -16.87 11.26
CA ALA A 257 -28.38 -16.38 12.36
C ALA A 257 -29.43 -17.41 12.79
N LEU A 258 -29.92 -17.30 14.01
CA LEU A 258 -31.09 -18.11 14.46
C LEU A 258 -32.32 -17.74 13.63
N ASN A 259 -33.10 -18.76 13.28
CA ASN A 259 -34.47 -18.55 12.77
C ASN A 259 -35.41 -18.13 13.88
N THR A 260 -36.64 -17.74 13.54
CA THR A 260 -37.64 -17.21 14.51
C THR A 260 -37.97 -18.19 15.64
N GLU A 261 -38.05 -19.47 15.38
CA GLU A 261 -38.32 -20.49 16.40
C GLU A 261 -37.17 -20.66 17.36
N GLN A 262 -35.94 -20.79 16.84
CA GLN A 262 -34.72 -20.88 17.64
C GLN A 262 -34.47 -19.60 18.46
N TYR A 263 -34.78 -18.45 17.87
CA TYR A 263 -34.70 -17.16 18.55
C TYR A 263 -35.70 -17.10 19.72
N ARG A 264 -36.95 -17.52 19.51
CA ARG A 264 -37.99 -17.57 20.59
C ARG A 264 -37.54 -18.46 21.75
N GLU A 265 -37.03 -19.69 21.43
CA GLU A 265 -36.47 -20.59 22.44
C GLU A 265 -35.34 -19.94 23.24
N LEU A 266 -34.44 -19.20 22.58
CA LEU A 266 -33.36 -18.48 23.28
C LEU A 266 -33.91 -17.36 24.16
N GLN A 267 -34.92 -16.61 23.72
CA GLN A 267 -35.52 -15.53 24.51
C GLN A 267 -36.31 -16.02 25.73
N GLU A 268 -36.82 -17.26 25.74
CA GLU A 268 -37.39 -17.90 26.93
C GLU A 268 -36.36 -18.03 28.06
N GLU A 269 -35.08 -18.25 27.72
CA GLU A 269 -33.96 -18.32 28.67
C GLU A 269 -33.40 -16.95 29.03
N ILE A 270 -33.28 -16.03 28.07
CA ILE A 270 -32.74 -14.67 28.30
C ILE A 270 -33.72 -13.78 29.07
N GLY A 271 -35.00 -13.83 28.68
CA GLY A 271 -36.04 -13.01 29.28
C GLY A 271 -36.02 -11.53 28.88
N ALA A 272 -35.27 -11.18 27.83
CA ALA A 272 -35.15 -9.78 27.35
C ALA A 272 -36.32 -9.37 26.45
N VAL A 273 -36.95 -10.32 25.76
CA VAL A 273 -38.15 -10.14 24.96
C VAL A 273 -39.20 -11.10 25.45
N ASN A 274 -40.45 -10.60 25.59
CA ASN A 274 -41.55 -11.46 26.03
C ASN A 274 -41.86 -12.54 24.96
N PRO A 275 -41.67 -13.85 25.26
CA PRO A 275 -41.87 -14.91 24.26
C PRO A 275 -43.30 -14.97 23.70
N ALA A 276 -44.31 -14.58 24.50
CA ALA A 276 -45.70 -14.51 24.06
C ALA A 276 -45.89 -13.47 22.91
N ALA A 277 -45.06 -12.43 22.85
CA ALA A 277 -45.09 -11.46 21.77
C ALA A 277 -44.54 -12.02 20.45
N LEU A 278 -43.83 -13.14 20.49
CA LEU A 278 -43.23 -13.83 19.37
C LEU A 278 -44.06 -15.02 18.87
N GLU A 279 -45.18 -15.33 19.57
CA GLU A 279 -46.07 -16.45 19.19
C GLU A 279 -46.73 -16.23 17.87
N GLY A 280 -46.67 -17.23 17.01
CA GLY A 280 -47.22 -17.16 15.65
C GLY A 280 -46.42 -16.41 14.61
N LEU A 281 -45.26 -15.79 15.02
CA LEU A 281 -44.33 -15.17 14.08
C LEU A 281 -43.51 -16.24 13.34
N THR A 282 -43.23 -15.99 12.08
CA THR A 282 -42.39 -16.84 11.23
C THR A 282 -41.33 -16.00 10.55
N ASP A 283 -40.28 -16.63 10.00
CA ASP A 283 -39.27 -15.95 9.24
C ASP A 283 -39.83 -15.19 8.06
N GLN A 284 -39.48 -13.93 7.90
CA GLN A 284 -39.94 -13.03 6.82
C GLN A 284 -38.74 -12.49 6.00
N THR A 285 -37.59 -12.29 6.61
CA THR A 285 -36.45 -11.63 5.98
C THR A 285 -35.18 -12.44 6.18
N ASP A 286 -34.54 -12.80 5.09
CA ASP A 286 -33.14 -13.21 5.07
C ASP A 286 -32.27 -11.96 4.97
N TRP A 287 -31.79 -11.49 6.14
CA TRP A 287 -31.00 -10.27 6.22
C TRP A 287 -29.66 -10.39 5.51
N PHE A 288 -29.11 -11.59 5.43
CA PHE A 288 -27.86 -11.81 4.71
C PHE A 288 -28.03 -11.57 3.20
N ASP A 289 -29.06 -12.17 2.61
CA ASP A 289 -29.35 -12.00 1.18
C ASP A 289 -29.79 -10.56 0.84
N GLU A 290 -30.43 -9.84 1.78
CA GLU A 290 -30.82 -8.45 1.54
C GLU A 290 -29.61 -7.49 1.55
N VAL A 291 -28.65 -7.70 2.42
CA VAL A 291 -27.49 -6.81 2.63
C VAL A 291 -26.34 -7.16 1.70
N TYR A 292 -26.04 -8.47 1.52
CA TYR A 292 -24.92 -8.91 0.71
C TYR A 292 -25.35 -9.20 -0.73
N LYS A 293 -24.75 -8.50 -1.66
CA LYS A 293 -25.02 -8.63 -3.09
C LYS A 293 -23.76 -9.05 -3.84
N THR A 294 -23.92 -9.49 -5.08
CA THR A 294 -22.75 -9.71 -5.96
C THR A 294 -22.18 -8.37 -6.39
N GLY A 295 -20.96 -8.08 -5.95
CA GLY A 295 -20.21 -6.91 -6.38
C GLY A 295 -19.63 -7.08 -7.79
N GLN A 296 -19.17 -5.99 -8.39
CA GLN A 296 -18.62 -5.96 -9.74
C GLN A 296 -17.40 -5.05 -9.80
N THR A 297 -16.38 -5.48 -10.55
CA THR A 297 -15.20 -4.66 -10.86
C THR A 297 -15.06 -4.49 -12.36
N GLN A 298 -14.89 -3.27 -12.82
CA GLN A 298 -14.61 -2.90 -14.21
C GLN A 298 -13.37 -2.02 -14.23
N ASN A 299 -12.37 -2.41 -14.99
CA ASN A 299 -11.13 -1.63 -15.13
C ASN A 299 -10.75 -1.56 -16.61
N TYR A 300 -10.67 -0.35 -17.14
CA TYR A 300 -10.33 -0.07 -18.53
C TYR A 300 -9.16 0.89 -18.54
N GLN A 301 -8.11 0.55 -19.29
CA GLN A 301 -6.96 1.43 -19.45
C GLN A 301 -6.42 1.38 -20.87
N VAL A 302 -6.12 2.55 -21.41
CA VAL A 302 -5.39 2.71 -22.65
C VAL A 302 -4.09 3.45 -22.34
N SER A 303 -3.00 3.02 -22.97
CA SER A 303 -1.72 3.74 -22.90
C SER A 303 -1.04 3.81 -24.27
N VAL A 304 -0.26 4.86 -24.45
CA VAL A 304 0.55 5.09 -25.65
C VAL A 304 1.97 5.44 -25.21
N SER A 305 2.95 4.71 -25.74
CA SER A 305 4.36 4.98 -25.49
C SER A 305 5.13 5.06 -26.79
N ASN A 306 6.05 5.99 -26.88
CA ASN A 306 6.98 6.11 -28.01
C ASN A 306 8.22 6.87 -27.57
N GLY A 307 9.27 6.83 -28.39
CA GLY A 307 10.46 7.62 -28.19
C GLY A 307 11.50 7.47 -29.27
N ASN A 308 12.40 8.42 -29.26
CA ASN A 308 13.65 8.41 -30.04
C ASN A 308 14.79 8.92 -29.13
N GLU A 309 16.00 9.05 -29.65
CA GLU A 309 17.16 9.54 -28.87
C GLU A 309 16.93 10.90 -28.19
N LYS A 310 16.04 11.75 -28.72
CA LYS A 310 15.81 13.11 -28.21
C LYS A 310 14.59 13.23 -27.30
N MET A 311 13.53 12.51 -27.60
CA MET A 311 12.26 12.65 -26.88
C MET A 311 11.63 11.30 -26.66
N LYS A 312 11.21 11.03 -25.41
CA LYS A 312 10.46 9.85 -24.99
C LYS A 312 9.19 10.31 -24.28
N TYR A 313 8.08 9.65 -24.56
CA TYR A 313 6.82 9.95 -23.87
C TYR A 313 5.99 8.70 -23.61
N PHE A 314 5.26 8.76 -22.49
CA PHE A 314 4.25 7.80 -22.11
C PHE A 314 2.98 8.56 -21.70
N LEU A 315 1.84 8.15 -22.24
CA LEU A 315 0.53 8.70 -21.93
C LEU A 315 -0.39 7.55 -21.55
N SER A 316 -1.19 7.71 -20.50
CA SER A 316 -2.23 6.73 -20.16
C SER A 316 -3.51 7.41 -19.67
N ALA A 317 -4.63 6.72 -19.89
CA ALA A 317 -5.93 7.07 -19.34
C ALA A 317 -6.63 5.80 -18.83
N GLY A 318 -7.21 5.87 -17.65
CA GLY A 318 -7.83 4.72 -16.98
C GLY A 318 -9.16 5.05 -16.33
N TYR A 319 -10.04 4.06 -16.27
CA TYR A 319 -11.30 4.06 -15.54
C TYR A 319 -11.46 2.77 -14.75
N LEU A 320 -11.59 2.89 -13.43
CA LEU A 320 -11.91 1.81 -12.50
C LEU A 320 -13.29 2.08 -11.89
N ASN A 321 -14.13 1.05 -11.82
CA ASN A 321 -15.41 1.07 -11.12
C ASN A 321 -15.57 -0.23 -10.34
N GLU A 322 -15.60 -0.14 -9.03
CA GLU A 322 -15.83 -1.23 -8.10
C GLU A 322 -17.16 -1.02 -7.40
N LYS A 323 -18.07 -1.98 -7.51
CA LYS A 323 -19.26 -2.11 -6.66
C LYS A 323 -18.95 -3.14 -5.60
N GLY A 324 -19.18 -2.79 -4.33
CA GLY A 324 -18.91 -3.67 -3.20
C GLY A 324 -19.95 -4.78 -3.06
N ILE A 325 -19.66 -5.68 -2.11
CA ILE A 325 -20.58 -6.78 -1.74
C ILE A 325 -21.65 -6.33 -0.76
N LEU A 326 -21.50 -5.19 -0.08
CA LEU A 326 -22.60 -4.56 0.66
C LEU A 326 -23.34 -3.58 -0.24
N GLU A 327 -24.68 -3.65 -0.22
CA GLU A 327 -25.55 -2.82 -1.05
C GLU A 327 -25.24 -1.33 -0.88
N GLY A 328 -25.08 -0.60 -2.00
CA GLY A 328 -24.80 0.82 -2.03
C GLY A 328 -23.33 1.23 -1.86
N THR A 329 -22.40 0.29 -1.58
CA THR A 329 -20.97 0.59 -1.52
C THR A 329 -20.34 0.59 -2.90
N TYR A 330 -19.49 1.58 -3.18
CA TYR A 330 -18.78 1.66 -4.46
C TYR A 330 -17.57 2.56 -4.40
N PHE A 331 -16.66 2.33 -5.36
CA PHE A 331 -15.50 3.19 -5.61
C PHE A 331 -15.30 3.34 -7.12
N LYS A 332 -15.03 4.57 -7.58
CA LYS A 332 -14.72 4.88 -8.98
C LYS A 332 -13.45 5.73 -9.02
N ARG A 333 -12.56 5.42 -9.95
CA ARG A 333 -11.35 6.22 -10.21
C ARG A 333 -11.23 6.50 -11.70
N TYR A 334 -11.10 7.77 -12.04
CA TYR A 334 -10.64 8.23 -13.34
C TYR A 334 -9.19 8.65 -13.18
N SER A 335 -8.29 8.16 -14.02
CA SER A 335 -6.87 8.46 -13.95
C SER A 335 -6.32 8.88 -15.30
N PHE A 336 -5.38 9.82 -15.27
CA PHE A 336 -4.61 10.26 -16.42
C PHE A 336 -3.16 10.42 -16.01
N ARG A 337 -2.23 9.99 -16.89
CA ARG A 337 -0.79 10.17 -16.70
C ARG A 337 -0.11 10.61 -17.99
N ALA A 338 0.89 11.48 -17.85
CA ALA A 338 1.78 11.90 -18.93
C ALA A 338 3.21 11.98 -18.37
N ASN A 339 4.13 11.20 -18.92
CA ASN A 339 5.56 11.26 -18.64
C ASN A 339 6.28 11.64 -19.94
N ILE A 340 7.09 12.69 -19.89
CA ILE A 340 7.83 13.22 -21.03
C ILE A 340 9.28 13.42 -20.59
N ASP A 341 10.21 12.93 -21.39
CA ASP A 341 11.65 13.15 -21.23
C ASP A 341 12.22 13.69 -22.54
N ASN A 342 12.94 14.79 -22.50
CA ASN A 342 13.43 15.46 -23.70
C ASN A 342 14.88 15.93 -23.54
N GLN A 343 15.77 15.37 -24.36
CA GLN A 343 17.16 15.81 -24.51
C GLN A 343 17.24 17.03 -25.41
N ILE A 344 17.02 18.24 -24.84
CA ILE A 344 16.98 19.53 -25.59
C ILE A 344 18.33 19.86 -26.21
N ARG A 345 19.43 19.62 -25.47
CA ARG A 345 20.82 19.76 -25.88
C ARG A 345 21.63 18.61 -25.27
N SER A 346 22.80 18.32 -25.79
CA SER A 346 23.69 17.30 -25.24
C SER A 346 24.02 17.51 -23.74
N TRP A 347 23.95 18.73 -23.28
CA TRP A 347 24.19 19.11 -21.88
C TRP A 347 22.92 19.40 -21.09
N LEU A 348 21.72 19.43 -21.71
CA LEU A 348 20.45 19.76 -21.06
C LEU A 348 19.36 18.73 -21.40
N ASN A 349 18.95 18.00 -20.38
CA ASN A 349 17.76 17.15 -20.41
C ASN A 349 16.64 17.79 -19.55
N VAL A 350 15.42 17.79 -20.04
CA VAL A 350 14.23 18.27 -19.32
C VAL A 350 13.18 17.16 -19.29
N SER A 351 12.69 16.85 -18.09
CA SER A 351 11.62 15.88 -17.89
C SER A 351 10.41 16.50 -17.20
N ALA A 352 9.22 16.00 -17.52
CA ALA A 352 7.96 16.39 -16.90
C ALA A 352 7.09 15.15 -16.66
N ASN A 353 6.55 15.01 -15.45
CA ASN A 353 5.63 13.95 -15.10
C ASN A 353 4.35 14.59 -14.52
N ILE A 354 3.20 14.19 -15.03
CA ILE A 354 1.89 14.66 -14.61
C ILE A 354 1.02 13.43 -14.33
N SER A 355 0.40 13.39 -13.18
CA SER A 355 -0.60 12.39 -12.81
C SER A 355 -1.82 13.09 -12.24
N TYR A 356 -2.98 12.80 -12.77
CA TYR A 356 -4.26 13.29 -12.27
C TYR A 356 -5.18 12.12 -11.97
N SER A 357 -5.88 12.18 -10.83
CA SER A 357 -6.93 11.24 -10.49
C SER A 357 -8.17 11.95 -9.94
N ASP A 358 -9.34 11.42 -10.25
CA ASP A 358 -10.63 11.79 -9.66
C ASP A 358 -11.27 10.52 -9.08
N ASN A 359 -11.29 10.42 -7.74
CA ASN A 359 -11.82 9.30 -6.99
C ASN A 359 -13.20 9.68 -6.42
N ILE A 360 -14.17 8.80 -6.57
CA ILE A 360 -15.52 8.99 -6.02
C ILE A 360 -15.93 7.68 -5.37
N GLY A 361 -16.32 7.72 -4.10
CA GLY A 361 -16.70 6.51 -3.38
C GLY A 361 -17.77 6.75 -2.31
N ASN A 362 -18.38 5.66 -1.93
CA ASN A 362 -19.20 5.54 -0.74
C ASN A 362 -18.73 4.30 0.01
N THR A 363 -17.94 4.51 1.06
CA THR A 363 -17.26 3.44 1.81
C THR A 363 -17.55 3.49 3.32
N GLY A 364 -18.32 4.46 3.77
CA GLY A 364 -18.51 4.78 5.18
C GLY A 364 -19.48 3.89 5.97
N ILE A 365 -19.62 2.59 5.66
CA ILE A 365 -20.65 1.71 6.27
C ILE A 365 -20.09 0.90 7.46
N ILE A 366 -19.13 1.41 8.19
CA ILE A 366 -18.46 0.60 9.19
C ILE A 366 -18.88 1.00 10.60
N SER A 367 -18.91 0.01 11.49
CA SER A 367 -19.07 0.01 12.94
C SER A 367 -19.74 1.25 13.57
N GLY A 368 -20.80 1.02 14.31
CA GLY A 368 -21.49 2.06 15.06
C GLY A 368 -21.49 1.77 16.56
N THR A 369 -21.93 2.74 17.35
CA THR A 369 -22.23 2.64 18.78
C THR A 369 -23.74 2.63 19.01
N GLY A 370 -24.19 2.23 20.18
CA GLY A 370 -25.62 2.15 20.53
C GLY A 370 -26.34 1.05 19.76
N ALA A 371 -27.45 1.38 19.09
CA ALA A 371 -28.24 0.43 18.29
C ALA A 371 -27.49 -0.06 17.03
N ASN A 372 -26.40 0.59 16.65
CA ASN A 372 -25.55 0.26 15.49
C ASN A 372 -24.27 -0.52 15.87
N ARG A 373 -24.23 -1.21 16.95
CA ARG A 373 -23.06 -1.97 17.42
C ARG A 373 -22.56 -2.92 16.35
N GLY A 374 -21.29 -2.77 15.95
CA GLY A 374 -20.69 -3.55 14.86
C GLY A 374 -21.22 -3.23 13.46
N GLY A 375 -21.97 -2.15 13.28
CA GLY A 375 -22.43 -1.64 11.99
C GLY A 375 -23.37 -2.59 11.25
N VAL A 376 -23.41 -2.42 9.93
CA VAL A 376 -24.23 -3.26 9.03
C VAL A 376 -23.85 -4.73 9.13
N VAL A 377 -22.56 -5.04 9.23
CA VAL A 377 -22.05 -6.43 9.21
C VAL A 377 -22.61 -7.27 10.35
N LEU A 378 -22.63 -6.75 11.58
CA LEU A 378 -23.21 -7.49 12.70
C LEU A 378 -24.74 -7.38 12.77
N SER A 379 -25.33 -6.29 12.26
CA SER A 379 -26.78 -6.14 12.25
C SER A 379 -27.50 -7.21 11.44
N VAL A 380 -26.84 -7.80 10.43
CA VAL A 380 -27.34 -8.95 9.67
C VAL A 380 -27.62 -10.15 10.56
N ILE A 381 -26.76 -10.42 11.54
CA ILE A 381 -26.93 -11.53 12.51
C ILE A 381 -27.84 -11.11 13.66
N ASN A 382 -27.69 -9.88 14.15
CA ASN A 382 -28.35 -9.43 15.38
C ASN A 382 -29.81 -9.02 15.16
N THR A 383 -30.28 -8.87 13.90
CA THR A 383 -31.68 -8.54 13.62
C THR A 383 -32.52 -9.82 13.50
N PRO A 384 -33.66 -9.92 14.25
CA PRO A 384 -34.54 -11.09 14.15
C PRO A 384 -35.12 -11.29 12.75
N THR A 385 -35.19 -12.56 12.29
CA THR A 385 -35.68 -12.95 10.97
C THR A 385 -37.16 -12.77 10.77
N TYR A 386 -37.97 -12.71 11.84
CA TYR A 386 -39.41 -12.43 11.74
C TYR A 386 -39.74 -10.99 11.32
N ALA A 387 -38.80 -10.08 11.41
CA ALA A 387 -39.05 -8.68 11.16
C ALA A 387 -38.98 -8.34 9.65
N PRO A 388 -40.03 -7.70 9.09
CA PRO A 388 -40.00 -7.20 7.71
C PRO A 388 -39.11 -5.99 7.57
N ILE A 389 -38.63 -5.73 6.35
CA ILE A 389 -37.77 -4.58 6.03
C ILE A 389 -38.53 -3.26 6.30
N TRP A 390 -39.74 -3.17 5.81
CA TRP A 390 -40.56 -1.98 5.90
C TRP A 390 -41.60 -2.08 7.02
N ASP A 391 -41.95 -0.95 7.63
CA ASP A 391 -43.01 -0.86 8.63
C ASP A 391 -44.35 -1.19 7.94
N PRO A 392 -45.08 -2.24 8.38
CA PRO A 392 -46.34 -2.62 7.76
C PRO A 392 -47.42 -1.52 7.80
N GLU A 393 -47.40 -0.67 8.82
CA GLU A 393 -48.36 0.44 8.97
C GLU A 393 -47.89 1.71 8.25
N LYS A 394 -46.56 1.82 7.98
CA LYS A 394 -45.92 2.98 7.35
C LYS A 394 -44.96 2.55 6.25
N PRO A 395 -45.44 2.16 5.07
CA PRO A 395 -44.64 1.49 4.05
C PRO A 395 -43.46 2.32 3.48
N ASN A 396 -43.39 3.63 3.82
CA ASN A 396 -42.25 4.49 3.44
C ASN A 396 -41.21 4.62 4.56
N GLN A 397 -41.35 3.89 5.64
CA GLN A 397 -40.43 3.89 6.80
C GLN A 397 -39.87 2.49 6.99
N TYR A 398 -38.61 2.43 7.36
CA TYR A 398 -38.00 1.15 7.76
C TYR A 398 -38.63 0.66 9.06
N ASN A 399 -38.85 -0.65 9.15
CA ASN A 399 -39.36 -1.27 10.36
C ASN A 399 -38.34 -1.09 11.52
N LYS A 400 -38.82 -0.60 12.64
CA LYS A 400 -38.09 -0.44 13.90
C LYS A 400 -38.74 -1.18 15.07
N ASN A 401 -39.89 -1.85 14.83
CA ASN A 401 -40.55 -2.60 15.88
C ASN A 401 -39.97 -4.01 15.95
N PHE A 402 -39.05 -4.18 16.87
CA PHE A 402 -38.41 -5.46 17.18
C PHE A 402 -38.78 -5.95 18.59
N TYR A 403 -40.01 -5.64 19.03
CA TYR A 403 -40.56 -6.04 20.35
C TYR A 403 -39.64 -5.68 21.53
N GLY A 404 -39.07 -4.48 21.54
CA GLY A 404 -38.18 -3.97 22.61
C GLY A 404 -36.71 -4.17 22.37
N VAL A 405 -36.33 -4.85 21.33
CA VAL A 405 -34.92 -5.00 20.95
C VAL A 405 -34.34 -3.68 20.41
N ASN A 406 -33.25 -3.20 21.02
CA ASN A 406 -32.57 -2.00 20.59
C ASN A 406 -31.55 -2.34 19.51
N ILE A 407 -32.04 -2.49 18.27
CA ILE A 407 -31.19 -2.70 17.08
C ILE A 407 -31.70 -1.85 15.92
N MET A 408 -30.79 -1.48 15.04
CA MET A 408 -31.11 -0.81 13.80
C MET A 408 -31.34 -1.82 12.68
N ASN A 409 -32.42 -1.65 11.93
CA ASN A 409 -32.72 -2.40 10.71
C ASN A 409 -31.51 -2.35 9.76
N PRO A 410 -30.96 -3.48 9.30
CA PRO A 410 -29.80 -3.50 8.40
C PRO A 410 -29.96 -2.65 7.14
N MET A 411 -31.14 -2.69 6.53
CA MET A 411 -31.43 -1.90 5.32
C MET A 411 -31.58 -0.41 5.63
N GLU A 412 -32.09 -0.03 6.82
CA GLU A 412 -32.08 1.36 7.28
C GLU A 412 -30.64 1.84 7.49
N ASN A 413 -29.79 0.98 8.06
CA ASN A 413 -28.39 1.31 8.27
C ASN A 413 -27.66 1.57 6.95
N LEU A 414 -27.92 0.79 5.91
CA LEU A 414 -27.44 1.05 4.54
C LEU A 414 -28.01 2.35 3.97
N ALA A 415 -29.32 2.59 4.16
CA ALA A 415 -29.99 3.77 3.62
C ALA A 415 -29.47 5.09 4.21
N ARG A 416 -29.07 5.09 5.50
CA ARG A 416 -28.46 6.26 6.16
C ARG A 416 -27.20 6.75 5.47
N GLN A 417 -26.50 5.87 4.77
CA GLN A 417 -25.23 6.16 4.12
C GLN A 417 -25.30 6.19 2.59
N LYS A 418 -26.46 5.80 2.01
CA LYS A 418 -26.68 5.73 0.55
C LYS A 418 -26.33 7.03 -0.16
N ASN A 419 -26.60 8.16 0.45
CA ASN A 419 -26.39 9.48 -0.13
C ASN A 419 -25.03 10.11 0.25
N ASN A 420 -24.23 9.41 1.04
CA ASN A 420 -22.87 9.86 1.37
C ASN A 420 -21.97 9.74 0.14
N LYS A 421 -21.14 10.75 -0.08
CA LYS A 421 -20.18 10.76 -1.19
C LYS A 421 -18.86 11.32 -0.71
N ASN A 422 -17.81 10.54 -0.92
CA ASN A 422 -16.43 10.97 -0.76
C ASN A 422 -15.84 11.17 -2.13
N LYS A 423 -15.40 12.38 -2.43
CA LYS A 423 -14.74 12.72 -3.68
C LYS A 423 -13.34 13.26 -3.37
N GLU A 424 -12.33 12.73 -4.07
CA GLU A 424 -10.97 13.22 -3.99
C GLU A 424 -10.40 13.46 -5.38
N ASN A 425 -9.98 14.70 -5.66
CA ASN A 425 -9.21 15.02 -6.85
C ASN A 425 -7.75 15.22 -6.44
N ARG A 426 -6.83 14.56 -7.11
CA ARG A 426 -5.39 14.71 -6.86
C ARG A 426 -4.64 15.01 -8.14
N LEU A 427 -3.80 16.04 -8.09
CA LEU A 427 -2.86 16.40 -9.15
C LEU A 427 -1.45 16.31 -8.59
N ILE A 428 -0.63 15.45 -9.19
CA ILE A 428 0.82 15.41 -8.97
C ILE A 428 1.47 15.86 -10.26
N ALA A 429 2.24 16.91 -10.20
CA ALA A 429 2.99 17.43 -11.34
C ALA A 429 4.44 17.68 -10.93
N SER A 430 5.39 17.17 -11.68
CA SER A 430 6.82 17.45 -11.47
C SER A 430 7.51 17.81 -12.75
N GLY A 431 8.49 18.72 -12.64
CA GLY A 431 9.39 19.10 -13.72
C GLY A 431 10.83 19.06 -13.22
N ALA A 432 11.73 18.56 -14.02
CA ALA A 432 13.16 18.54 -13.71
C ALA A 432 14.01 18.96 -14.90
N ALA A 433 15.08 19.69 -14.62
CA ALA A 433 16.13 20.02 -15.56
C ALA A 433 17.44 19.38 -15.08
N THR A 434 18.06 18.56 -15.93
CA THR A 434 19.37 17.97 -15.67
C THR A 434 20.40 18.64 -16.57
N ILE A 435 21.35 19.34 -15.95
CA ILE A 435 22.45 20.05 -16.61
C ILE A 435 23.72 19.22 -16.45
N SER A 436 24.29 18.76 -17.55
CA SER A 436 25.57 18.07 -17.60
C SER A 436 26.70 19.07 -17.86
N PHE A 437 27.39 19.52 -16.78
CA PHE A 437 28.55 20.42 -16.91
C PHE A 437 29.75 19.69 -17.55
N LEU A 438 29.89 18.41 -17.17
CA LEU A 438 30.85 17.47 -17.72
C LEU A 438 30.11 16.13 -17.92
N PRO A 439 30.61 15.18 -18.71
CA PRO A 439 30.00 13.86 -18.86
C PRO A 439 29.71 13.16 -17.54
N ASN A 440 30.53 13.40 -16.53
CA ASN A 440 30.50 12.80 -15.20
C ASN A 440 30.06 13.76 -14.10
N LEU A 441 29.76 15.04 -14.36
CA LEU A 441 29.26 16.03 -13.39
C LEU A 441 27.91 16.59 -13.84
N LYS A 442 26.85 16.28 -13.11
CA LYS A 442 25.48 16.64 -13.45
C LYS A 442 24.79 17.34 -12.27
N LEU A 443 24.04 18.38 -12.58
CA LEU A 443 23.10 19.03 -11.64
C LEU A 443 21.69 18.75 -12.10
N LYS A 444 20.89 18.09 -11.25
CA LYS A 444 19.44 17.96 -11.43
C LYS A 444 18.73 18.91 -10.49
N SER A 445 17.94 19.84 -11.05
CA SER A 445 17.05 20.71 -10.31
C SER A 445 15.60 20.33 -10.63
N SER A 446 14.78 20.06 -9.62
CA SER A 446 13.39 19.63 -9.81
C SER A 446 12.42 20.37 -8.89
N ILE A 447 11.22 20.59 -9.40
CA ILE A 447 10.09 21.11 -8.66
C ILE A 447 8.92 20.13 -8.80
N ALA A 448 8.23 19.84 -7.69
CA ALA A 448 7.06 18.97 -7.69
C ALA A 448 5.93 19.59 -6.86
N LEU A 449 4.72 19.42 -7.36
CA LEU A 449 3.46 19.83 -6.74
C LEU A 449 2.60 18.59 -6.53
N ASP A 450 2.16 18.33 -5.30
CA ASP A 450 1.10 17.37 -4.98
C ASP A 450 -0.07 18.14 -4.38
N ARG A 451 -1.17 18.25 -5.12
CA ARG A 451 -2.38 18.97 -4.70
C ARG A 451 -3.55 18.00 -4.62
N ARG A 452 -4.14 17.90 -3.44
CA ARG A 452 -5.29 17.08 -3.13
C ARG A 452 -6.46 17.93 -2.66
N ASN A 453 -7.63 17.74 -3.28
CA ASN A 453 -8.89 18.35 -2.88
C ASN A 453 -9.87 17.23 -2.53
N GLY A 454 -10.27 17.17 -1.26
CA GLY A 454 -11.29 16.25 -0.76
C GLY A 454 -12.61 16.96 -0.54
N VAL A 455 -13.71 16.30 -0.93
CA VAL A 455 -15.08 16.75 -0.62
C VAL A 455 -15.84 15.54 -0.09
N SER A 456 -16.30 15.63 1.15
CA SER A 456 -17.16 14.61 1.77
C SER A 456 -18.52 15.23 2.07
N THR A 457 -19.55 14.71 1.42
CA THR A 457 -20.93 15.14 1.65
C THR A 457 -21.74 13.99 2.25
N THR A 458 -22.56 14.30 3.25
CA THR A 458 -23.51 13.36 3.84
C THR A 458 -24.92 13.91 3.74
N PHE A 459 -25.90 13.05 3.65
CA PHE A 459 -27.30 13.40 3.73
C PHE A 459 -28.10 12.26 4.38
N LEU A 460 -28.77 12.59 5.46
CA LEU A 460 -29.66 11.70 6.18
C LEU A 460 -31.10 12.04 5.85
N ASP A 461 -31.80 11.07 5.26
CA ASP A 461 -33.19 11.23 4.77
C ASP A 461 -34.18 11.48 5.92
N PRO A 462 -34.92 12.60 5.89
CA PRO A 462 -35.89 12.95 6.94
C PRO A 462 -37.16 12.09 6.95
N ILE A 463 -37.37 11.22 5.96
CA ILE A 463 -38.64 10.49 5.77
C ILE A 463 -38.49 9.03 6.14
N SER A 464 -37.52 8.33 5.49
CA SER A 464 -37.42 6.88 5.57
C SER A 464 -36.68 6.41 6.81
N THR A 465 -35.65 7.16 7.26
CA THR A 465 -34.78 6.73 8.37
C THR A 465 -35.24 7.26 9.74
N THR A 466 -35.09 6.49 10.81
CA THR A 466 -35.46 6.85 12.16
C THR A 466 -34.74 8.08 12.67
N ASP A 467 -33.41 8.09 12.55
CA ASP A 467 -32.59 9.24 12.97
C ASP A 467 -32.86 10.47 12.12
N GLY A 468 -33.13 10.25 10.83
CA GLY A 468 -33.51 11.33 9.93
C GLY A 468 -34.81 12.00 10.32
N ARG A 469 -35.82 11.21 10.70
CA ARG A 469 -37.08 11.74 11.23
C ARG A 469 -36.86 12.51 12.55
N ASN A 470 -36.05 11.95 13.46
CA ASN A 470 -35.74 12.57 14.76
C ASN A 470 -35.01 13.92 14.60
N SER A 471 -34.14 14.02 13.60
CA SER A 471 -33.35 15.24 13.32
C SER A 471 -33.99 16.15 12.25
N PHE A 472 -35.11 15.76 11.70
CA PHE A 472 -35.75 16.40 10.52
C PHE A 472 -34.78 16.43 9.32
N GLY A 473 -34.00 15.38 9.15
CA GLY A 473 -32.94 15.30 8.16
C GLY A 473 -31.69 16.12 8.50
N THR A 474 -30.52 15.62 8.14
CA THR A 474 -29.25 16.33 8.30
C THR A 474 -28.43 16.23 7.03
N ALA A 475 -27.61 17.24 6.77
CA ALA A 475 -26.58 17.20 5.73
C ALA A 475 -25.29 17.81 6.24
N SER A 476 -24.17 17.30 5.73
CA SER A 476 -22.87 17.96 5.91
C SER A 476 -22.12 18.11 4.59
N ASP A 477 -21.34 19.17 4.48
CA ASP A 477 -20.39 19.41 3.39
C ASP A 477 -19.03 19.73 4.03
N ASN A 478 -18.10 18.77 3.93
CA ASN A 478 -16.75 18.88 4.43
C ASN A 478 -15.78 18.96 3.26
N ARG A 479 -14.95 19.99 3.23
CA ARG A 479 -13.97 20.20 2.17
C ARG A 479 -12.59 20.36 2.77
N ASN A 480 -11.60 19.72 2.16
CA ASN A 480 -10.21 19.88 2.53
C ASN A 480 -9.35 20.04 1.28
N MET A 481 -8.30 20.83 1.41
CA MET A 481 -7.29 21.02 0.39
C MET A 481 -5.92 20.92 1.04
N ASN A 482 -5.10 20.04 0.50
CA ASN A 482 -3.69 19.93 0.89
C ASN A 482 -2.82 20.16 -0.35
N THR A 483 -1.85 21.08 -0.24
CA THR A 483 -0.89 21.37 -1.29
C THR A 483 0.51 21.20 -0.76
N VAL A 484 1.25 20.24 -1.31
CA VAL A 484 2.66 20.00 -0.97
C VAL A 484 3.53 20.42 -2.15
N LEU A 485 4.48 21.31 -1.88
CA LEU A 485 5.49 21.76 -2.82
C LEU A 485 6.84 21.18 -2.41
N VAL A 486 7.55 20.57 -3.35
CA VAL A 486 8.91 20.04 -3.15
C VAL A 486 9.86 20.68 -4.16
N PHE A 487 11.02 21.11 -3.70
CA PHE A 487 12.08 21.67 -4.54
C PHE A 487 13.41 21.01 -4.18
N ASP A 488 13.99 20.26 -5.13
CA ASP A 488 15.24 19.52 -4.93
C ASP A 488 16.33 20.03 -5.88
N ASN A 489 17.56 20.13 -5.38
CA ASN A 489 18.77 20.36 -6.18
C ASN A 489 19.78 19.29 -5.82
N ILE A 490 20.25 18.55 -6.82
CA ILE A 490 21.12 17.38 -6.63
C ILE A 490 22.30 17.47 -7.59
N LEU A 491 23.49 17.61 -7.05
CA LEU A 491 24.76 17.56 -7.79
C LEU A 491 25.34 16.14 -7.67
N THR A 492 25.64 15.50 -8.80
CA THR A 492 26.25 14.17 -8.86
C THR A 492 27.53 14.20 -9.65
N TYR A 493 28.55 13.49 -9.15
CA TYR A 493 29.81 13.26 -9.81
C TYR A 493 30.16 11.78 -9.80
N ASN A 494 30.27 11.15 -10.98
CA ASN A 494 30.56 9.73 -11.11
C ASN A 494 31.85 9.56 -11.92
N THR A 495 32.77 8.77 -11.44
CA THR A 495 34.02 8.49 -12.18
C THR A 495 34.51 7.07 -11.94
N ASN A 496 35.13 6.49 -12.99
CA ASN A 496 35.81 5.21 -12.90
C ASN A 496 37.29 5.42 -13.22
N ILE A 497 38.14 5.14 -12.26
CA ILE A 497 39.61 5.22 -12.43
C ILE A 497 40.17 3.82 -12.29
N LYS A 498 40.43 3.16 -13.42
CA LYS A 498 40.81 1.73 -13.52
C LYS A 498 39.73 0.86 -12.84
N LYS A 499 40.08 0.26 -11.70
CA LYS A 499 39.18 -0.60 -10.90
C LYS A 499 38.40 0.14 -9.79
N HIS A 500 38.58 1.45 -9.68
CA HIS A 500 37.99 2.27 -8.64
C HIS A 500 36.80 3.04 -9.23
N GLY A 501 35.58 2.69 -8.84
CA GLY A 501 34.34 3.45 -9.10
C GLY A 501 34.07 4.39 -7.93
N ILE A 502 33.84 5.66 -8.19
CA ILE A 502 33.51 6.66 -7.17
C ILE A 502 32.25 7.40 -7.62
N ASP A 503 31.24 7.42 -6.77
CA ASP A 503 30.01 8.20 -6.96
C ASP A 503 29.84 9.13 -5.75
N VAL A 504 29.78 10.44 -6.03
CA VAL A 504 29.58 11.46 -4.99
C VAL A 504 28.32 12.25 -5.35
N MET A 505 27.47 12.42 -4.36
CA MET A 505 26.23 13.20 -4.49
C MET A 505 26.14 14.18 -3.31
N ALA A 506 25.74 15.41 -3.61
CA ALA A 506 25.35 16.41 -2.62
C ALA A 506 24.05 17.07 -3.06
N GLY A 507 23.16 17.34 -2.11
CA GLY A 507 21.86 17.91 -2.45
C GLY A 507 21.24 18.74 -1.35
N SER A 508 20.24 19.53 -1.76
CA SER A 508 19.33 20.25 -0.89
C SER A 508 17.89 19.98 -1.30
N SER A 509 17.00 19.88 -0.33
CA SER A 509 15.58 19.68 -0.53
C SER A 509 14.78 20.65 0.35
N TYR A 510 13.74 21.23 -0.19
CA TYR A 510 12.77 22.04 0.54
C TYR A 510 11.38 21.50 0.28
N THR A 511 10.66 21.14 1.34
CA THR A 511 9.27 20.68 1.28
C THR A 511 8.39 21.61 2.10
N LYS A 512 7.29 22.07 1.52
CA LYS A 512 6.27 22.89 2.22
C LYS A 512 4.89 22.28 2.00
N SER A 513 4.09 22.22 3.05
CA SER A 513 2.69 21.77 3.00
C SER A 513 1.79 22.90 3.50
N ASP A 514 0.74 23.19 2.72
CA ASP A 514 -0.35 24.10 3.05
C ASP A 514 -1.65 23.31 3.08
N TYR A 515 -2.30 23.24 4.24
CA TYR A 515 -3.57 22.55 4.44
C TYR A 515 -4.65 23.54 4.86
N THR A 516 -5.83 23.44 4.22
CA THR A 516 -7.04 24.17 4.60
C THR A 516 -8.23 23.21 4.61
N ASN A 517 -9.17 23.44 5.50
CA ASN A 517 -10.43 22.75 5.52
C ASN A 517 -11.59 23.65 5.91
N SER A 518 -12.79 23.27 5.51
CA SER A 518 -14.05 23.88 5.89
C SER A 518 -15.10 22.78 6.08
N TRP A 519 -16.03 23.00 7.01
CA TRP A 519 -17.14 22.10 7.24
C TRP A 519 -18.39 22.90 7.58
N ILE A 520 -19.53 22.42 7.04
CA ILE A 520 -20.85 23.03 7.23
C ILE A 520 -21.83 21.91 7.51
N ASN A 521 -22.61 22.05 8.58
CA ASN A 521 -23.67 21.11 8.93
C ASN A 521 -25.02 21.82 8.94
N GLY A 522 -26.02 21.19 8.36
CA GLY A 522 -27.40 21.70 8.32
C GLY A 522 -28.41 20.61 8.68
N SER A 523 -29.59 21.04 9.09
CA SER A 523 -30.70 20.17 9.46
C SER A 523 -32.06 20.81 9.11
N HIS A 524 -33.15 20.05 9.36
CA HIS A 524 -34.53 20.47 9.08
C HIS A 524 -34.78 20.61 7.57
N PHE A 525 -34.62 19.49 6.86
CA PHE A 525 -35.01 19.34 5.46
C PHE A 525 -36.50 19.01 5.36
N ARG A 526 -37.15 19.55 4.35
CA ARG A 526 -38.57 19.28 4.10
C ARG A 526 -38.80 17.86 3.59
N ASP A 527 -37.91 17.40 2.69
CA ASP A 527 -37.98 16.11 2.02
C ASP A 527 -36.57 15.67 1.55
N ASP A 528 -36.48 14.55 0.87
CA ASP A 528 -35.25 13.96 0.35
C ASP A 528 -34.87 14.40 -1.07
N LYS A 529 -35.66 15.26 -1.72
CA LYS A 529 -35.48 15.64 -3.13
C LYS A 529 -34.32 16.60 -3.34
N ILE A 530 -34.15 17.56 -2.41
CA ILE A 530 -33.03 18.50 -2.45
C ILE A 530 -32.13 18.19 -1.26
N GLN A 531 -30.98 17.58 -1.54
CA GLN A 531 -30.04 17.08 -0.54
C GLN A 531 -28.87 18.02 -0.24
N THR A 532 -28.92 19.24 -0.76
CA THR A 532 -27.90 20.28 -0.57
C THR A 532 -28.26 21.22 0.58
N LEU A 533 -27.23 21.76 1.23
CA LEU A 533 -27.38 22.60 2.43
C LEU A 533 -28.27 23.84 2.26
N ASN A 534 -28.46 24.33 1.05
CA ASN A 534 -29.40 25.44 0.77
C ASN A 534 -30.89 25.08 1.00
N ALA A 535 -31.22 23.78 1.08
CA ALA A 535 -32.54 23.31 1.46
C ALA A 535 -32.70 23.08 2.97
N ALA A 536 -31.63 23.18 3.75
CA ALA A 536 -31.68 23.09 5.20
C ALA A 536 -32.32 24.35 5.79
N ASN A 537 -33.34 24.19 6.64
CA ASN A 537 -33.96 25.31 7.34
C ASN A 537 -33.08 25.81 8.51
N LYS A 538 -32.16 25.00 9.00
CA LYS A 538 -31.26 25.32 10.10
C LYS A 538 -29.82 24.95 9.77
N ILE A 539 -28.92 25.94 9.80
CA ILE A 539 -27.48 25.68 9.75
C ILE A 539 -26.96 25.62 11.19
N SER A 540 -26.17 24.58 11.51
CA SER A 540 -25.57 24.40 12.83
C SER A 540 -24.40 25.37 12.98
N TRP A 541 -24.55 26.35 13.85
CA TRP A 541 -23.46 27.29 14.16
C TRP A 541 -22.23 26.54 14.75
N ASP A 542 -22.46 25.64 15.70
CA ASP A 542 -21.39 24.86 16.35
C ASP A 542 -20.77 23.81 15.44
N GLY A 543 -21.53 23.35 14.44
CA GLY A 543 -21.11 22.41 13.44
C GLY A 543 -20.54 23.04 12.17
N THR A 544 -20.20 24.33 12.17
CA THR A 544 -19.67 25.03 10.99
C THR A 544 -18.37 25.73 11.32
N GLY A 545 -17.38 25.62 10.45
CA GLY A 545 -16.09 26.27 10.69
C GLY A 545 -15.09 26.10 9.56
N THR A 546 -13.93 26.68 9.77
CA THR A 546 -12.76 26.57 8.88
C THR A 546 -11.50 26.29 9.70
N GLY A 547 -10.52 25.67 9.08
CA GLY A 547 -9.21 25.43 9.66
C GLY A 547 -8.09 25.60 8.63
N ALA A 548 -6.89 25.89 9.10
CA ALA A 548 -5.70 25.97 8.27
C ALA A 548 -4.46 25.52 9.07
N SER A 549 -3.53 24.86 8.43
CA SER A 549 -2.22 24.56 8.99
C SER A 549 -1.14 24.49 7.92
N GLN A 550 0.11 24.75 8.35
CA GLN A 550 1.26 24.73 7.47
C GLN A 550 2.46 24.09 8.18
N TRP A 551 3.28 23.38 7.41
CA TRP A 551 4.58 22.95 7.87
C TRP A 551 5.61 22.98 6.74
N ALA A 552 6.91 23.01 7.11
CA ALA A 552 7.99 22.96 6.15
C ALA A 552 9.18 22.16 6.71
N ILE A 553 9.94 21.53 5.80
CA ILE A 553 11.22 20.87 6.07
C ILE A 553 12.25 21.43 5.10
N SER A 554 13.42 21.82 5.65
CA SER A 554 14.62 22.15 4.87
C SER A 554 15.67 21.07 5.12
N SER A 555 16.29 20.56 4.09
CA SER A 555 17.17 19.39 4.17
C SER A 555 18.44 19.59 3.36
N TYR A 556 19.58 19.10 3.91
CA TYR A 556 20.86 19.01 3.23
C TYR A 556 21.39 17.58 3.35
N PHE A 557 21.89 17.02 2.26
CA PHE A 557 22.34 15.64 2.26
C PHE A 557 23.53 15.41 1.32
N ALA A 558 24.33 14.40 1.66
CA ALA A 558 25.45 13.96 0.85
C ALA A 558 25.55 12.42 0.88
N ARG A 559 26.00 11.85 -0.22
CA ARG A 559 26.35 10.42 -0.35
C ARG A 559 27.71 10.28 -1.02
N VAL A 560 28.50 9.34 -0.52
CA VAL A 560 29.73 8.89 -1.16
C VAL A 560 29.64 7.37 -1.28
N SER A 561 29.69 6.87 -2.52
CA SER A 561 29.78 5.44 -2.80
C SER A 561 31.11 5.13 -3.47
N TYR A 562 31.79 4.11 -2.97
CA TYR A 562 33.05 3.61 -3.50
C TYR A 562 32.90 2.14 -3.85
N ASN A 563 33.37 1.78 -5.03
CA ASN A 563 33.38 0.43 -5.56
C ASN A 563 34.76 0.08 -6.09
N TYR A 564 35.34 -1.01 -5.58
CA TYR A 564 36.61 -1.55 -6.10
C TYR A 564 36.35 -2.85 -6.84
N ASP A 565 36.40 -2.79 -8.18
CA ASP A 565 36.29 -3.95 -9.09
C ASP A 565 35.01 -4.78 -8.89
N SER A 566 33.88 -4.15 -8.46
CA SER A 566 32.63 -4.79 -8.01
C SER A 566 32.88 -5.89 -6.94
N LYS A 567 33.97 -5.78 -6.18
CA LYS A 567 34.39 -6.74 -5.16
C LYS A 567 34.18 -6.21 -3.73
N TYR A 568 34.66 -5.00 -3.47
CA TYR A 568 34.49 -4.29 -2.21
C TYR A 568 33.71 -3.01 -2.47
N MET A 569 32.62 -2.86 -1.80
CA MET A 569 31.71 -1.73 -1.98
C MET A 569 31.45 -1.07 -0.62
N LEU A 570 31.44 0.25 -0.60
CA LEU A 570 31.18 1.06 0.59
C LEU A 570 30.26 2.22 0.20
N THR A 571 29.24 2.48 0.98
CA THR A 571 28.36 3.65 0.82
C THR A 571 28.19 4.35 2.16
N MET A 572 28.39 5.66 2.17
CA MET A 572 28.19 6.54 3.32
C MET A 572 27.18 7.62 2.95
N ASN A 573 26.18 7.85 3.81
CA ASN A 573 25.23 8.94 3.66
C ASN A 573 25.19 9.78 4.92
N MET A 574 24.93 11.06 4.75
CA MET A 574 24.66 12.00 5.82
C MET A 574 23.55 12.93 5.40
N ARG A 575 22.55 13.10 6.28
CA ARG A 575 21.44 14.02 6.04
C ARG A 575 21.13 14.83 7.29
N ALA A 576 20.84 16.11 7.09
CA ALA A 576 20.39 17.03 8.12
C ALA A 576 19.01 17.59 7.70
N ASP A 577 17.99 17.40 8.54
CA ASP A 577 16.62 17.88 8.31
C ASP A 577 16.22 18.89 9.39
N GLY A 578 15.73 20.06 8.98
CA GLY A 578 15.19 21.08 9.86
C GLY A 578 13.68 21.22 9.68
N SER A 579 12.87 20.89 10.72
CA SER A 579 11.41 20.92 10.68
C SER A 579 10.81 22.12 11.38
N SER A 580 9.83 22.75 10.75
CA SER A 580 9.04 23.83 11.36
C SER A 580 8.10 23.37 12.49
N LYS A 581 7.85 22.07 12.63
CA LYS A 581 6.99 21.49 13.68
C LYS A 581 7.65 21.50 15.05
N LEU A 582 8.97 21.68 15.11
CA LEU A 582 9.78 21.64 16.32
C LEU A 582 10.25 23.03 16.76
N HIS A 583 10.51 23.17 18.06
CA HIS A 583 11.09 24.40 18.62
C HIS A 583 12.46 24.69 17.95
N PRO A 584 12.82 25.96 17.72
CA PRO A 584 14.10 26.33 17.09
C PRO A 584 15.32 25.60 17.62
N ASP A 585 15.41 25.34 18.94
CA ASP A 585 16.55 24.68 19.61
C ASP A 585 16.64 23.18 19.29
N HIS A 586 15.55 22.52 18.87
CA HIS A 586 15.46 21.10 18.58
C HIS A 586 15.05 20.80 17.14
N ARG A 587 15.03 21.83 16.29
CA ARG A 587 14.52 21.76 14.91
C ARG A 587 15.31 20.83 14.01
N TRP A 588 16.66 20.80 14.18
CA TRP A 588 17.56 20.06 13.32
C TRP A 588 17.84 18.66 13.85
N GLY A 589 17.59 17.64 12.98
CA GLY A 589 17.99 16.25 13.17
C GLY A 589 19.09 15.87 12.16
N ILE A 590 20.10 15.11 12.62
CA ILE A 590 21.20 14.60 11.79
C ILE A 590 21.10 13.09 11.72
N PHE A 591 21.10 12.53 10.50
CA PHE A 591 20.83 11.13 10.21
C PHE A 591 22.01 10.53 9.40
N PRO A 592 23.06 10.02 10.06
CA PRO A 592 24.16 9.35 9.40
C PRO A 592 23.82 7.90 9.07
N SER A 593 24.42 7.36 7.99
CA SER A 593 24.36 5.94 7.69
C SER A 593 25.58 5.48 6.89
N PHE A 594 25.92 4.19 7.02
CA PHE A 594 26.94 3.53 6.22
C PHE A 594 26.52 2.08 5.90
N SER A 595 27.00 1.59 4.76
CA SER A 595 26.87 0.19 4.38
C SER A 595 28.11 -0.27 3.63
N ALA A 596 28.44 -1.55 3.77
CA ALA A 596 29.53 -2.19 3.05
C ALA A 596 29.09 -3.53 2.49
N ALA A 597 29.67 -3.94 1.38
CA ALA A 597 29.48 -5.26 0.81
C ALA A 597 30.79 -5.84 0.30
N TRP A 598 30.93 -7.16 0.45
CA TRP A 598 32.03 -7.95 -0.05
C TRP A 598 31.47 -9.05 -0.97
N ARG A 599 31.82 -8.95 -2.25
CA ARG A 599 31.47 -9.96 -3.22
C ARG A 599 32.55 -11.06 -3.21
N ILE A 600 32.30 -12.08 -2.40
CA ILE A 600 33.23 -13.19 -2.13
C ILE A 600 33.48 -13.98 -3.40
N SER A 601 32.47 -14.21 -4.23
CA SER A 601 32.56 -14.91 -5.52
C SER A 601 33.60 -14.29 -6.49
N SER A 602 33.90 -12.99 -6.35
CA SER A 602 34.90 -12.30 -7.15
C SER A 602 36.34 -12.56 -6.67
N GLU A 603 36.56 -13.27 -5.56
CA GLU A 603 37.87 -13.57 -5.03
C GLU A 603 38.58 -14.67 -5.80
N LYS A 604 39.92 -14.61 -5.80
CA LYS A 604 40.74 -15.57 -6.55
C LYS A 604 40.52 -17.01 -6.04
N PHE A 605 40.34 -17.21 -4.74
CA PHE A 605 40.13 -18.52 -4.12
C PHE A 605 38.75 -19.13 -4.43
N MET A 606 37.81 -18.35 -5.00
CA MET A 606 36.47 -18.81 -5.39
C MET A 606 36.43 -19.27 -6.85
N LYS A 607 37.43 -18.97 -7.68
CA LYS A 607 37.40 -19.22 -9.13
C LYS A 607 37.20 -20.69 -9.52
N ASP A 608 37.68 -21.60 -8.69
CA ASP A 608 37.56 -23.05 -8.93
C ASP A 608 36.21 -23.62 -8.46
N ILE A 609 35.38 -22.81 -7.78
CA ILE A 609 34.05 -23.20 -7.29
C ILE A 609 32.99 -22.77 -8.31
N THR A 610 32.82 -23.54 -9.37
CA THR A 610 31.99 -23.17 -10.53
C THR A 610 30.49 -23.29 -10.32
N TRP A 611 30.02 -23.92 -9.26
CA TRP A 611 28.60 -24.04 -8.94
C TRP A 611 28.02 -22.83 -8.18
N ILE A 612 28.90 -21.95 -7.68
CA ILE A 612 28.52 -20.67 -7.05
C ILE A 612 28.71 -19.57 -8.10
N ASP A 613 27.61 -18.98 -8.57
CA ASP A 613 27.61 -17.89 -9.54
C ASP A 613 27.88 -16.55 -8.88
N ASP A 614 27.22 -16.30 -7.73
CA ASP A 614 27.44 -15.12 -6.91
C ASP A 614 27.32 -15.42 -5.41
N LEU A 615 28.23 -14.86 -4.62
CA LEU A 615 28.21 -14.91 -3.16
C LEU A 615 28.64 -13.54 -2.63
N LYS A 616 27.68 -12.86 -1.97
CA LYS A 616 27.91 -11.51 -1.47
C LYS A 616 27.46 -11.39 -0.01
N LEU A 617 28.37 -10.94 0.85
CA LEU A 617 28.10 -10.56 2.23
C LEU A 617 27.92 -9.05 2.29
N ARG A 618 26.87 -8.58 2.98
CA ARG A 618 26.56 -7.15 3.14
C ARG A 618 26.21 -6.83 4.58
N GLY A 619 26.51 -5.60 4.99
CA GLY A 619 26.17 -5.09 6.32
C GLY A 619 26.05 -3.59 6.31
N GLY A 620 25.20 -3.06 7.19
CA GLY A 620 25.00 -1.63 7.30
C GLY A 620 24.38 -1.22 8.61
N TRP A 621 24.58 0.04 8.93
CA TRP A 621 23.97 0.72 10.05
C TRP A 621 23.55 2.11 9.63
N GLY A 622 22.44 2.60 10.19
CA GLY A 622 21.99 3.96 9.95
C GLY A 622 20.94 4.44 10.93
N GLN A 623 20.73 5.74 10.90
CA GLN A 623 19.68 6.43 11.65
C GLN A 623 18.73 7.13 10.71
N THR A 624 17.45 7.12 11.08
CA THR A 624 16.37 7.83 10.38
C THR A 624 15.48 8.53 11.40
N GLY A 625 14.82 9.62 10.99
CA GLY A 625 13.91 10.36 11.85
C GLY A 625 12.46 10.08 11.52
N ASN A 626 11.55 10.48 12.43
CA ASN A 626 10.12 10.55 12.19
C ASN A 626 9.51 11.77 12.89
N GLN A 627 8.65 12.51 12.17
CA GLN A 627 7.90 13.65 12.72
C GLN A 627 6.39 13.50 12.58
N SER A 628 5.89 12.39 12.06
CA SER A 628 4.47 12.22 11.71
C SER A 628 3.54 12.33 12.93
N GLY A 629 4.05 12.00 14.13
CA GLY A 629 3.33 12.16 15.40
C GLY A 629 3.35 13.58 16.00
N ILE A 630 4.03 14.54 15.35
CA ILE A 630 4.14 15.94 15.85
C ILE A 630 3.13 16.81 15.11
N GLY A 631 2.23 17.45 15.85
CA GLY A 631 1.31 18.44 15.27
C GLY A 631 2.06 19.69 14.80
N ASP A 632 1.56 20.37 13.78
CA ASP A 632 2.26 21.47 13.05
C ASP A 632 2.73 22.60 13.97
N TYR A 633 2.03 22.83 15.09
CA TYR A 633 2.30 23.89 16.06
C TYR A 633 2.39 23.39 17.50
N SER A 634 2.74 22.13 17.73
CA SER A 634 2.73 21.52 19.07
C SER A 634 3.67 22.21 20.08
N TYR A 635 4.78 22.80 19.61
CA TYR A 635 5.71 23.51 20.48
C TYR A 635 5.21 24.92 20.92
N LEU A 636 4.11 25.41 20.32
CA LEU A 636 3.48 26.69 20.67
C LEU A 636 2.32 26.44 21.64
N GLN A 637 2.11 27.35 22.55
CA GLN A 637 0.87 27.43 23.32
C GLN A 637 -0.21 28.05 22.44
N ARG A 638 -1.35 27.33 22.31
CA ARG A 638 -2.50 27.77 21.51
C ARG A 638 -3.71 27.94 22.41
N TYR A 639 -4.65 28.74 21.94
CA TYR A 639 -5.91 29.00 22.62
C TYR A 639 -7.08 28.68 21.71
N ASN A 640 -8.11 28.06 22.26
CA ASN A 640 -9.39 27.89 21.61
C ASN A 640 -10.27 29.11 21.93
N ILE A 641 -10.90 29.67 20.92
CA ILE A 641 -12.01 30.57 21.11
C ILE A 641 -13.24 29.68 21.28
N ASN A 642 -13.63 29.47 22.52
CA ASN A 642 -14.77 28.61 22.85
C ASN A 642 -16.06 29.37 22.56
N ARG A 643 -16.98 28.70 21.91
CA ARG A 643 -18.34 29.21 21.70
C ARG A 643 -19.21 29.05 22.95
N ILE A 644 -18.62 28.66 24.08
CA ILE A 644 -19.29 28.67 25.40
C ILE A 644 -19.40 30.14 25.80
N PRO A 645 -20.61 30.68 25.94
CA PRO A 645 -20.79 32.05 26.21
C PRO A 645 -20.24 32.41 27.60
N TRP A 646 -19.45 33.46 27.67
CA TRP A 646 -19.15 34.20 28.89
C TRP A 646 -20.12 35.37 28.97
N PHE A 647 -20.82 35.48 30.09
CA PHE A 647 -21.68 36.62 30.34
C PHE A 647 -20.84 37.72 31.04
N GLU A 648 -20.63 38.80 30.38
CA GLU A 648 -19.97 39.96 30.97
C GLU A 648 -21.01 40.76 31.79
N GLU A 649 -20.65 41.17 33.02
CA GLU A 649 -21.54 41.89 33.89
C GLU A 649 -22.05 43.19 33.26
N GLY A 650 -23.33 43.31 33.06
CA GLY A 650 -23.95 44.47 32.38
C GLY A 650 -24.11 44.37 30.89
N ASN A 651 -23.81 43.19 30.27
CA ASN A 651 -23.96 42.98 28.85
C ASN A 651 -24.95 41.82 28.58
N ASP A 652 -26.04 42.11 27.86
CA ASP A 652 -27.07 41.10 27.49
C ASP A 652 -26.61 40.13 26.40
N HIS A 653 -25.37 40.25 25.92
CA HIS A 653 -24.81 39.41 24.88
C HIS A 653 -23.67 38.51 25.41
N ALA A 654 -23.78 37.24 25.08
CA ALA A 654 -22.72 36.25 25.34
C ALA A 654 -21.48 36.53 24.46
N VAL A 655 -20.32 36.74 25.07
CA VAL A 655 -19.04 36.87 24.37
C VAL A 655 -18.31 35.55 24.29
N PRO A 656 -17.57 35.24 23.22
CA PRO A 656 -16.80 34.00 23.13
C PRO A 656 -15.74 33.91 24.22
N GLY A 657 -15.77 32.86 25.01
CA GLY A 657 -14.74 32.58 25.99
C GLY A 657 -13.43 32.09 25.32
N ILE A 658 -12.30 32.32 25.97
CA ILE A 658 -10.99 31.84 25.53
C ILE A 658 -10.50 30.78 26.52
N SER A 659 -10.12 29.60 26.02
CA SER A 659 -9.51 28.54 26.81
C SER A 659 -8.20 28.08 26.19
N GLN A 660 -7.29 27.58 27.01
CA GLN A 660 -6.03 27.00 26.56
C GLN A 660 -6.31 25.72 25.76
N ALA A 661 -5.78 25.63 24.53
CA ALA A 661 -5.98 24.48 23.65
C ALA A 661 -4.96 23.36 23.92
N ASN A 662 -3.71 23.69 24.27
CA ASN A 662 -2.63 22.75 24.55
C ASN A 662 -1.62 23.39 25.52
N LEU A 663 -0.80 22.55 26.13
CA LEU A 663 0.40 23.01 26.85
C LEU A 663 1.55 23.20 25.85
N ARG A 664 2.41 24.20 26.12
CA ARG A 664 3.64 24.38 25.36
C ARG A 664 4.59 23.20 25.59
N THR A 665 5.16 22.66 24.52
CA THR A 665 6.15 21.56 24.55
C THR A 665 7.42 21.96 23.79
N SER A 666 8.24 22.81 24.41
CA SER A 666 9.47 23.31 23.80
C SER A 666 10.59 22.27 23.73
N ASP A 667 10.48 21.16 24.44
CA ASP A 667 11.43 20.05 24.55
C ASP A 667 11.18 18.90 23.55
N LEU A 668 10.12 19.01 22.73
CA LEU A 668 9.86 18.02 21.68
C LEU A 668 11.02 17.98 20.68
N LYS A 669 11.42 16.73 20.35
CA LYS A 669 12.45 16.40 19.36
C LYS A 669 11.99 15.30 18.43
N TRP A 670 12.80 15.00 17.44
CA TRP A 670 12.59 13.91 16.49
C TRP A 670 12.46 12.55 17.19
N GLU A 671 11.50 11.73 16.77
CA GLU A 671 11.66 10.28 16.99
C GLU A 671 12.84 9.81 16.14
N THR A 672 13.72 9.00 16.70
CA THR A 672 14.91 8.49 16.01
C THR A 672 14.88 6.97 15.96
N THR A 673 15.09 6.39 14.78
CA THR A 673 15.22 4.94 14.62
C THR A 673 16.64 4.60 14.18
N SER A 674 17.36 3.84 15.01
CA SER A 674 18.64 3.23 14.67
C SER A 674 18.42 1.81 14.19
N GLN A 675 19.09 1.41 13.08
CA GLN A 675 18.96 0.07 12.53
C GLN A 675 20.31 -0.48 12.09
N THR A 676 20.58 -1.74 12.46
CA THR A 676 21.69 -2.56 11.96
C THR A 676 21.12 -3.68 11.10
N ASN A 677 21.76 -3.97 9.97
CA ASN A 677 21.41 -5.04 9.06
C ASN A 677 22.64 -5.83 8.64
N ILE A 678 22.54 -7.16 8.60
CA ILE A 678 23.55 -8.06 8.03
C ILE A 678 22.83 -8.99 7.07
N GLY A 679 23.33 -9.13 5.85
CA GLY A 679 22.69 -9.93 4.80
C GLY A 679 23.70 -10.75 4.00
N LEU A 680 23.23 -11.87 3.48
CA LEU A 680 23.93 -12.78 2.59
C LEU A 680 23.08 -13.01 1.35
N ASP A 681 23.66 -12.77 0.17
CA ASP A 681 23.06 -13.10 -1.12
C ASP A 681 23.90 -14.22 -1.76
N LEU A 682 23.25 -15.29 -2.18
CA LEU A 682 23.83 -16.44 -2.80
C LEU A 682 23.08 -16.80 -4.08
N THR A 683 23.81 -16.92 -5.20
CA THR A 683 23.26 -17.41 -6.47
C THR A 683 24.07 -18.60 -6.91
N VAL A 684 23.40 -19.69 -7.31
CA VAL A 684 24.03 -20.98 -7.65
C VAL A 684 23.35 -21.62 -8.86
N LEU A 685 23.99 -22.67 -9.41
CA LEU A 685 23.48 -23.54 -10.46
C LEU A 685 23.20 -22.78 -11.77
N ASN A 686 24.13 -21.96 -12.24
CA ASN A 686 23.99 -21.10 -13.43
C ASN A 686 22.79 -20.14 -13.32
N ASN A 687 22.71 -19.39 -12.25
CA ASN A 687 21.65 -18.44 -11.91
C ASN A 687 20.24 -19.05 -11.74
N ARG A 688 20.13 -20.40 -11.57
CA ARG A 688 18.83 -21.07 -11.41
C ARG A 688 18.26 -20.97 -10.00
N LEU A 689 19.09 -20.75 -8.99
CA LEU A 689 18.66 -20.60 -7.61
C LEU A 689 19.33 -19.39 -6.97
N THR A 690 18.53 -18.43 -6.56
CA THR A 690 18.96 -17.25 -5.80
C THR A 690 18.37 -17.30 -4.41
N PHE A 691 19.20 -17.17 -3.40
CA PHE A 691 18.83 -17.14 -2.00
C PHE A 691 19.31 -15.82 -1.39
N SER A 692 18.48 -15.16 -0.62
CA SER A 692 18.81 -13.96 0.15
C SER A 692 18.37 -14.14 1.60
N MET A 693 19.24 -13.81 2.54
CA MET A 693 18.98 -13.87 3.97
C MET A 693 19.41 -12.55 4.61
N ASP A 694 18.56 -11.98 5.45
CA ASP A 694 18.84 -10.80 6.24
C ASP A 694 18.53 -11.02 7.72
N TYR A 695 19.42 -10.55 8.59
CA TYR A 695 19.16 -10.31 10.00
C TYR A 695 19.14 -8.82 10.26
N TYR A 696 18.12 -8.34 10.99
CA TYR A 696 18.03 -6.94 11.35
C TYR A 696 17.77 -6.74 12.85
N TYR A 697 18.28 -5.63 13.36
CA TYR A 697 17.98 -5.10 14.68
C TYR A 697 17.66 -3.61 14.53
N LYS A 698 16.40 -3.23 14.87
CA LYS A 698 15.85 -1.89 14.72
C LYS A 698 15.41 -1.38 16.08
N LYS A 699 15.90 -0.20 16.49
CA LYS A 699 15.61 0.42 17.79
C LYS A 699 15.06 1.83 17.60
N PRO A 700 13.73 2.03 17.59
CA PRO A 700 13.11 3.34 17.78
C PRO A 700 13.34 3.85 19.20
N THR A 701 13.72 5.11 19.29
CA THR A 701 13.93 5.86 20.54
C THR A 701 13.25 7.20 20.47
N ASP A 702 13.04 7.84 21.62
CA ASP A 702 12.37 9.14 21.70
C ASP A 702 10.97 9.12 21.07
N MET A 703 10.25 7.98 21.20
CA MET A 703 8.93 7.81 20.59
C MET A 703 7.93 8.80 21.18
N LEU A 704 7.14 9.40 20.32
CA LEU A 704 6.10 10.37 20.70
C LEU A 704 4.88 9.67 21.28
N MET A 705 4.48 10.12 22.45
CA MET A 705 3.35 9.56 23.17
C MET A 705 2.50 10.66 23.78
N ASN A 706 1.18 10.45 23.81
CA ASN A 706 0.25 11.31 24.53
C ASN A 706 0.20 10.84 26.00
N VAL A 707 0.76 11.65 26.88
CA VAL A 707 0.80 11.41 28.33
C VAL A 707 -0.40 12.09 28.97
N SER A 708 -1.23 11.33 29.67
CA SER A 708 -2.37 11.87 30.40
C SER A 708 -1.90 12.75 31.56
N LEU A 709 -2.55 13.88 31.73
CA LEU A 709 -2.32 14.81 32.83
C LEU A 709 -3.31 14.56 33.97
N PRO A 710 -2.92 14.79 35.23
CA PRO A 710 -3.87 14.76 36.35
C PRO A 710 -5.01 15.75 36.12
N ALA A 711 -6.21 15.37 36.56
CA ALA A 711 -7.38 16.24 36.45
C ALA A 711 -7.11 17.59 37.15
N GLY A 712 -7.38 18.69 36.49
CA GLY A 712 -7.15 20.04 37.01
C GLY A 712 -5.72 20.59 36.84
N ALA A 713 -4.78 19.82 36.34
CA ALA A 713 -3.40 20.30 36.09
C ALA A 713 -3.33 21.30 34.91
N ALA A 714 -4.22 21.17 33.93
CA ALA A 714 -4.34 22.11 32.82
C ALA A 714 -5.74 22.00 32.17
N ALA A 715 -6.04 22.92 31.25
CA ALA A 715 -7.27 22.87 30.46
C ALA A 715 -7.27 21.72 29.42
N THR A 716 -6.15 21.04 29.24
CA THR A 716 -6.01 19.85 28.39
C THR A 716 -5.81 18.59 29.25
N THR A 717 -6.32 17.48 28.79
CA THR A 717 -6.21 16.18 29.48
C THR A 717 -4.93 15.41 29.17
N SER A 718 -4.14 15.86 28.18
CA SER A 718 -2.91 15.19 27.75
C SER A 718 -1.88 16.14 27.17
N ILE A 719 -0.64 15.69 27.15
CA ILE A 719 0.52 16.37 26.54
C ILE A 719 1.33 15.36 25.74
N THR A 720 1.80 15.79 24.55
CA THR A 720 2.69 14.95 23.73
C THR A 720 4.14 15.09 24.21
N ARG A 721 4.84 13.96 24.43
CA ARG A 721 6.25 13.90 24.86
C ARG A 721 7.02 12.77 24.17
N ASN A 722 8.37 12.88 24.15
CA ASN A 722 9.26 11.83 23.70
C ASN A 722 9.58 10.88 24.87
N GLU A 723 8.79 9.82 25.06
CA GLU A 723 8.79 9.03 26.31
C GLU A 723 9.01 7.51 26.11
N GLY A 724 9.09 7.01 24.89
CA GLY A 724 9.13 5.58 24.62
C GLY A 724 10.37 5.10 23.88
N GLU A 725 10.73 3.82 24.13
CA GLU A 725 11.69 3.07 23.31
C GLU A 725 11.13 1.66 23.04
N MET A 726 11.40 1.13 21.84
CA MET A 726 11.10 -0.26 21.51
C MET A 726 12.21 -0.90 20.69
N THR A 727 12.11 -2.20 20.49
CA THR A 727 12.99 -2.95 19.59
C THR A 727 12.17 -3.83 18.66
N ASN A 728 12.59 -3.91 17.40
CA ASN A 728 12.17 -4.92 16.43
C ASN A 728 13.42 -5.67 15.97
N LYS A 729 13.39 -6.99 16.00
CA LYS A 729 14.48 -7.84 15.50
C LYS A 729 13.91 -9.03 14.76
N GLY A 730 14.58 -9.45 13.70
CA GLY A 730 14.05 -10.54 12.91
C GLY A 730 15.00 -11.06 11.86
N PHE A 731 14.54 -12.14 11.23
CA PHE A 731 15.15 -12.79 10.08
C PHE A 731 14.22 -12.72 8.89
N GLU A 732 14.80 -12.52 7.72
CA GLU A 732 14.12 -12.52 6.43
C GLU A 732 14.83 -13.51 5.51
N PHE A 733 14.05 -14.31 4.79
CA PHE A 733 14.55 -15.24 3.78
C PHE A 733 13.75 -15.05 2.49
N ALA A 734 14.45 -15.05 1.37
CA ALA A 734 13.84 -15.04 0.05
C ALA A 734 14.56 -16.05 -0.86
N ILE A 735 13.79 -16.78 -1.64
CA ILE A 735 14.27 -17.77 -2.60
C ILE A 735 13.59 -17.51 -3.93
N ASN A 736 14.37 -17.35 -5.00
CA ASN A 736 13.90 -17.36 -6.37
C ASN A 736 14.54 -18.54 -7.08
N SER A 737 13.72 -19.36 -7.73
CA SER A 737 14.19 -20.62 -8.31
C SER A 737 13.55 -20.86 -9.68
N HIS A 738 14.39 -21.12 -10.68
CA HIS A 738 14.01 -21.61 -12.00
C HIS A 738 14.11 -23.13 -12.00
N ASN A 739 13.05 -23.81 -11.54
CA ASN A 739 13.04 -25.25 -11.31
C ASN A 739 13.18 -26.03 -12.62
N LEU A 740 12.43 -25.61 -13.64
CA LEU A 740 12.48 -26.12 -14.99
C LEU A 740 12.60 -24.98 -16.00
N THR A 741 13.43 -25.18 -17.04
CA THR A 741 13.64 -24.23 -18.11
C THR A 741 13.48 -24.95 -19.46
N GLY A 742 12.84 -24.32 -20.45
CA GLY A 742 12.57 -24.90 -21.77
C GLY A 742 11.14 -24.64 -22.25
N GLU A 743 10.58 -25.49 -23.13
CA GLU A 743 9.18 -25.36 -23.58
C GLU A 743 8.16 -25.39 -22.45
N PHE A 744 8.47 -26.11 -21.38
CA PHE A 744 7.78 -26.06 -20.09
C PHE A 744 8.74 -25.46 -19.08
N SER A 745 8.39 -24.28 -18.54
CA SER A 745 9.13 -23.66 -17.44
C SER A 745 8.32 -23.69 -16.15
N TRP A 746 9.03 -23.80 -15.03
CA TRP A 746 8.47 -23.70 -13.69
C TRP A 746 9.38 -22.82 -12.83
N ASP A 747 8.84 -21.68 -12.42
CA ASP A 747 9.48 -20.70 -11.55
C ASP A 747 8.82 -20.69 -10.18
N THR A 748 9.61 -20.56 -9.13
CA THR A 748 9.14 -20.46 -7.74
C THR A 748 9.75 -19.23 -7.07
N ASP A 749 8.90 -18.36 -6.52
CA ASP A 749 9.29 -17.26 -5.63
C ASP A 749 8.73 -17.54 -4.24
N PHE A 750 9.61 -17.69 -3.25
CA PHE A 750 9.25 -17.92 -1.86
C PHE A 750 9.89 -16.87 -0.97
N ASN A 751 9.14 -16.36 -0.01
CA ASN A 751 9.69 -15.53 1.05
C ASN A 751 9.02 -15.83 2.38
N ILE A 752 9.79 -15.67 3.47
CA ILE A 752 9.33 -15.80 4.84
C ILE A 752 10.05 -14.79 5.72
N SER A 753 9.35 -14.23 6.69
CA SER A 753 9.93 -13.28 7.63
C SER A 753 9.42 -13.45 9.04
N PHE A 754 10.33 -13.35 9.98
CA PHE A 754 10.12 -13.43 11.42
C PHE A 754 10.39 -12.05 12.00
N ASN A 755 9.51 -11.54 12.87
CA ASN A 755 9.71 -10.28 13.57
C ASN A 755 9.31 -10.41 15.03
N LYS A 756 10.17 -9.98 15.94
CA LYS A 756 9.84 -9.86 17.37
C LYS A 756 9.89 -8.40 17.79
N ASN A 757 8.74 -7.86 18.13
CA ASN A 757 8.55 -6.52 18.69
C ASN A 757 8.60 -6.57 20.20
N LYS A 758 9.24 -5.58 20.83
CA LYS A 758 9.26 -5.44 22.29
C LYS A 758 9.35 -3.97 22.68
N LEU A 759 8.41 -3.51 23.48
CA LEU A 759 8.49 -2.22 24.15
C LEU A 759 9.53 -2.31 25.27
N THR A 760 10.57 -1.49 25.24
CA THR A 760 11.71 -1.59 26.17
C THR A 760 11.68 -0.54 27.27
N LYS A 761 11.07 0.62 27.00
CA LYS A 761 10.99 1.73 27.96
C LYS A 761 9.73 2.54 27.76
N LEU A 762 9.13 2.95 28.86
CA LEU A 762 8.13 4.02 29.00
C LEU A 762 8.49 4.81 30.25
N SER A 763 8.56 6.13 30.19
CA SER A 763 8.94 6.97 31.35
C SER A 763 7.83 7.06 32.37
N LEU A 764 6.58 6.96 31.97
CA LEU A 764 5.39 6.98 32.80
C LEU A 764 4.57 5.72 32.53
N GLN A 765 4.51 4.85 33.51
CA GLN A 765 3.61 3.72 33.71
C GLN A 765 2.90 3.03 32.51
N LYS A 766 2.26 1.93 32.81
CA LYS A 766 1.42 1.08 31.95
C LYS A 766 0.45 1.91 31.14
N ILE A 767 0.59 1.93 29.82
CA ILE A 767 -0.33 2.64 28.92
C ILE A 767 -1.45 1.69 28.54
N TYR A 768 -2.65 2.06 28.86
CA TYR A 768 -3.84 1.41 28.33
C TYR A 768 -4.24 2.10 27.04
N THR A 769 -4.26 1.38 25.96
CA THR A 769 -4.77 1.89 24.70
C THR A 769 -6.26 1.55 24.65
N ALA A 770 -7.07 2.56 24.36
CA ALA A 770 -8.53 2.39 24.28
C ALA A 770 -8.90 1.58 23.05
N ALA A 771 -9.06 0.29 23.19
CA ALA A 771 -9.88 -0.53 22.32
C ALA A 771 -11.08 -0.92 23.18
N SER A 772 -12.24 -0.29 22.96
CA SER A 772 -13.43 -0.67 23.70
C SER A 772 -13.91 -2.04 23.22
N SER A 773 -14.16 -2.91 24.14
CA SER A 773 -14.97 -4.10 23.92
C SER A 773 -16.41 -3.74 23.58
N ALA A 774 -17.24 -4.76 23.33
CA ALA A 774 -18.68 -4.64 23.21
C ALA A 774 -19.28 -3.81 24.35
N GLU A 775 -20.39 -3.16 24.09
CA GLU A 775 -21.05 -2.25 25.06
C GLU A 775 -21.40 -2.92 26.39
N VAL A 776 -21.59 -4.24 26.36
CA VAL A 776 -21.87 -5.05 27.55
C VAL A 776 -20.74 -5.04 28.57
N VAL A 777 -19.48 -4.91 28.13
CA VAL A 777 -18.30 -4.94 29.03
C VAL A 777 -17.68 -3.57 29.22
N LYS A 778 -17.57 -2.74 28.16
CA LYS A 778 -17.02 -1.36 28.15
C LYS A 778 -15.62 -1.20 28.78
N GLU A 779 -14.78 -2.22 28.67
CA GLU A 779 -13.41 -2.20 29.18
C GLU A 779 -12.38 -2.15 28.07
N ASN A 780 -11.18 -1.63 28.38
CA ASN A 780 -10.05 -1.69 27.47
C ASN A 780 -9.49 -3.10 27.40
N ILE A 781 -9.27 -3.58 26.17
CA ILE A 781 -8.77 -4.92 25.86
C ILE A 781 -7.31 -4.95 25.41
N VAL A 782 -6.67 -3.80 25.24
CA VAL A 782 -5.25 -3.70 24.89
C VAL A 782 -4.47 -3.01 26.00
N ARG A 783 -3.29 -3.56 26.32
CA ARG A 783 -2.35 -2.97 27.27
C ARG A 783 -0.94 -2.97 26.72
N ASN A 784 -0.32 -1.81 26.75
CA ASN A 784 1.07 -1.62 26.34
C ASN A 784 1.93 -1.32 27.56
N GLU A 785 2.98 -2.12 27.82
CA GLU A 785 3.91 -1.92 28.93
C GLU A 785 5.33 -2.39 28.58
N PRO A 786 6.37 -1.86 29.27
CA PRO A 786 7.75 -2.32 29.07
C PRO A 786 7.90 -3.82 29.30
N GLY A 787 8.69 -4.46 28.45
CA GLY A 787 8.93 -5.90 28.52
C GLY A 787 8.00 -6.75 27.64
N ARG A 788 6.92 -6.18 27.11
CA ARG A 788 5.89 -6.85 26.30
C ARG A 788 5.90 -6.38 24.85
N PRO A 789 5.30 -7.16 23.93
CA PRO A 789 5.04 -6.67 22.56
C PRO A 789 4.00 -5.56 22.58
N LEU A 790 4.00 -4.75 21.51
CA LEU A 790 3.00 -3.70 21.33
C LEU A 790 1.67 -4.31 20.90
N GLY A 791 0.57 -3.83 21.48
CA GLY A 791 -0.79 -4.25 21.11
C GLY A 791 -1.30 -5.49 21.85
N GLY A 792 -0.58 -5.99 22.85
CA GLY A 792 -0.96 -7.20 23.60
C GLY A 792 -2.35 -7.13 24.23
N PHE A 793 -3.15 -8.18 24.06
CA PHE A 793 -4.50 -8.28 24.64
C PHE A 793 -4.43 -8.49 26.15
N TYR A 794 -5.33 -7.82 26.87
CA TYR A 794 -5.32 -7.79 28.31
C TYR A 794 -6.73 -8.01 28.89
N GLY A 795 -6.89 -9.08 29.66
CA GLY A 795 -8.18 -9.50 30.19
C GLY A 795 -8.05 -10.67 31.17
N TYR A 796 -9.09 -11.46 31.27
CA TYR A 796 -9.18 -12.61 32.17
C TYR A 796 -8.85 -13.91 31.45
N ILE A 797 -8.26 -14.88 32.14
CA ILE A 797 -8.14 -16.25 31.64
C ILE A 797 -9.47 -16.97 31.96
N SER A 798 -10.09 -17.55 30.94
CA SER A 798 -11.23 -18.44 31.06
C SER A 798 -10.77 -19.88 30.96
N ASP A 799 -11.11 -20.71 31.93
CA ASP A 799 -10.82 -22.15 31.97
C ASP A 799 -11.96 -23.00 31.40
N GLY A 800 -12.91 -22.38 30.71
CA GLY A 800 -14.05 -23.04 30.06
C GLY A 800 -15.39 -22.74 30.70
N VAL A 801 -16.39 -23.56 30.38
CA VAL A 801 -17.76 -23.48 30.94
C VAL A 801 -17.87 -24.42 32.10
N ASP A 802 -18.40 -23.93 33.24
CA ASP A 802 -18.72 -24.72 34.40
C ASP A 802 -19.90 -25.67 34.10
N PRO A 803 -19.71 -26.98 34.13
CA PRO A 803 -20.77 -27.94 33.85
C PRO A 803 -21.96 -27.86 34.77
N GLU A 804 -21.81 -27.36 36.02
CA GLU A 804 -22.89 -27.27 37.00
C GLU A 804 -23.68 -25.97 36.90
N THR A 805 -23.04 -24.85 36.59
CA THR A 805 -23.68 -23.52 36.57
C THR A 805 -23.87 -22.93 35.17
N GLY A 806 -23.16 -23.44 34.16
CA GLY A 806 -23.16 -22.92 32.80
C GLY A 806 -22.43 -21.58 32.60
N ASN A 807 -21.84 -21.01 33.63
CA ASN A 807 -21.05 -19.78 33.55
C ASN A 807 -19.62 -20.05 33.06
N LEU A 808 -18.95 -19.03 32.56
CA LEU A 808 -17.52 -19.12 32.34
C LEU A 808 -16.76 -19.15 33.67
N ILE A 809 -15.80 -20.06 33.80
CA ILE A 809 -14.87 -20.16 34.90
C ILE A 809 -13.73 -19.19 34.62
N TYR A 810 -13.57 -18.17 35.47
CA TYR A 810 -12.43 -17.26 35.38
C TYR A 810 -11.38 -17.62 36.42
N ARG A 811 -10.11 -17.57 36.02
CA ARG A 811 -8.99 -17.90 36.91
C ARG A 811 -8.73 -16.78 37.91
N ASP A 812 -8.72 -17.10 39.17
CA ASP A 812 -8.30 -16.23 40.27
C ASP A 812 -6.76 -16.27 40.32
N LEU A 813 -6.11 -15.20 39.86
CA LEU A 813 -4.66 -15.16 39.73
C LEU A 813 -3.95 -14.75 41.02
N ASN A 814 -4.65 -14.05 41.91
CA ASN A 814 -4.10 -13.62 43.20
C ASN A 814 -4.58 -14.49 44.36
N GLU A 815 -5.44 -15.49 44.13
CA GLU A 815 -5.95 -16.49 45.08
C GLU A 815 -6.72 -15.84 46.27
N ASP A 816 -7.42 -14.71 46.00
CA ASP A 816 -8.20 -14.01 47.03
C ASP A 816 -9.65 -14.49 47.12
N GLY A 817 -10.05 -15.44 46.28
CA GLY A 817 -11.40 -16.02 46.22
C GLY A 817 -12.43 -15.13 45.49
N LYS A 818 -11.98 -14.08 44.76
CA LYS A 818 -12.84 -13.15 44.02
C LYS A 818 -12.26 -12.81 42.64
N ILE A 819 -13.08 -12.86 41.62
CA ILE A 819 -12.67 -12.43 40.30
C ILE A 819 -12.82 -10.91 40.14
N SER A 820 -11.71 -10.21 40.15
CA SER A 820 -11.61 -8.75 40.11
C SER A 820 -10.65 -8.26 39.03
N THR A 821 -10.44 -6.95 38.93
CA THR A 821 -9.45 -6.36 38.00
C THR A 821 -8.01 -6.78 38.28
N SER A 822 -7.73 -7.31 39.49
CA SER A 822 -6.41 -7.85 39.87
C SER A 822 -6.06 -9.16 39.16
N ASP A 823 -7.08 -9.89 38.65
CA ASP A 823 -6.94 -11.17 37.96
C ASP A 823 -6.76 -11.00 36.44
N ARG A 824 -6.67 -9.77 35.99
CA ARG A 824 -6.39 -9.49 34.56
C ARG A 824 -4.91 -9.65 34.23
N THR A 825 -4.64 -10.30 33.13
CA THR A 825 -3.29 -10.55 32.62
C THR A 825 -3.24 -10.42 31.10
N TYR A 826 -2.06 -10.65 30.49
CA TYR A 826 -1.94 -10.76 29.03
C TYR A 826 -2.55 -12.08 28.59
N ILE A 827 -3.48 -11.99 27.62
CA ILE A 827 -4.30 -13.10 27.14
C ILE A 827 -4.15 -13.38 25.65
N GLY A 828 -3.31 -12.61 24.94
CA GLY A 828 -3.03 -12.83 23.52
C GLY A 828 -2.06 -11.79 22.95
N ASP A 829 -1.48 -12.12 21.78
CA ASP A 829 -0.54 -11.29 21.03
C ASP A 829 -0.99 -11.18 19.56
N PRO A 830 -1.33 -9.97 19.05
CA PRO A 830 -1.74 -9.79 17.66
C PRO A 830 -0.56 -9.85 16.66
N ASN A 831 0.69 -9.91 17.15
CA ASN A 831 1.86 -9.92 16.28
C ASN A 831 2.17 -11.35 15.83
N PRO A 832 2.28 -11.64 14.50
CA PRO A 832 2.59 -12.98 14.04
C PRO A 832 4.04 -13.38 14.36
N ASP A 833 4.25 -14.67 14.61
CA ASP A 833 5.59 -15.26 14.69
C ASP A 833 6.29 -15.18 13.34
N PHE A 834 5.57 -15.47 12.25
CA PHE A 834 6.06 -15.30 10.88
C PHE A 834 4.94 -15.06 9.88
N ILE A 835 5.30 -14.39 8.78
CA ILE A 835 4.49 -14.23 7.58
C ILE A 835 5.24 -14.80 6.39
N TYR A 836 4.52 -15.33 5.39
CA TYR A 836 5.12 -15.95 4.22
C TYR A 836 4.31 -15.69 2.94
N GLY A 837 5.03 -15.77 1.81
CA GLY A 837 4.46 -15.71 0.48
C GLY A 837 5.13 -16.74 -0.44
N LEU A 838 4.36 -17.43 -1.26
CA LEU A 838 4.81 -18.41 -2.22
C LEU A 838 4.10 -18.19 -3.55
N THR A 839 4.84 -17.94 -4.61
CA THR A 839 4.31 -17.90 -5.98
C THR A 839 4.94 -19.03 -6.78
N ASN A 840 4.13 -19.83 -7.46
CA ASN A 840 4.59 -20.76 -8.50
C ASN A 840 4.02 -20.32 -9.83
N THR A 841 4.88 -20.20 -10.84
CA THR A 841 4.49 -19.88 -12.22
C THR A 841 4.90 -21.02 -13.13
N PHE A 842 3.94 -21.59 -13.82
CA PHE A 842 4.11 -22.66 -14.81
C PHE A 842 3.80 -22.07 -16.18
N THR A 843 4.75 -22.16 -17.10
CA THR A 843 4.53 -21.69 -18.47
C THR A 843 4.80 -22.82 -19.45
N TRP A 844 3.81 -23.10 -20.31
CA TRP A 844 3.94 -24.06 -21.40
C TRP A 844 3.62 -23.36 -22.71
N LYS A 845 4.67 -23.06 -23.49
CA LYS A 845 4.58 -22.26 -24.72
C LYS A 845 3.91 -20.89 -24.43
N ASP A 846 2.71 -20.69 -24.92
CA ASP A 846 1.92 -19.44 -24.78
C ASP A 846 0.95 -19.46 -23.59
N LEU A 847 0.80 -20.59 -22.89
CA LEU A 847 -0.07 -20.74 -21.72
C LEU A 847 0.75 -20.54 -20.43
N SER A 848 0.29 -19.67 -19.55
CA SER A 848 0.91 -19.45 -18.24
C SER A 848 -0.12 -19.58 -17.12
N LEU A 849 0.23 -20.35 -16.08
CA LEU A 849 -0.53 -20.50 -14.85
C LEU A 849 0.31 -19.99 -13.68
N SER A 850 -0.18 -19.00 -12.96
CA SER A 850 0.44 -18.51 -11.73
C SER A 850 -0.45 -18.79 -10.52
N ILE A 851 0.14 -19.34 -9.46
CA ILE A 851 -0.54 -19.64 -8.20
C ILE A 851 0.21 -18.91 -7.08
N PHE A 852 -0.49 -17.97 -6.42
CA PHE A 852 0.05 -17.23 -5.30
C PHE A 852 -0.64 -17.63 -3.99
N ILE A 853 0.16 -18.00 -3.01
CA ILE A 853 -0.25 -18.39 -1.66
C ILE A 853 0.40 -17.45 -0.66
N GLN A 854 -0.35 -17.02 0.34
CA GLN A 854 0.17 -16.25 1.46
C GLN A 854 -0.39 -16.73 2.78
N GLY A 855 0.30 -16.39 3.88
CA GLY A 855 -0.20 -16.68 5.21
C GLY A 855 0.51 -15.92 6.31
N SER A 856 -0.10 -15.98 7.47
CA SER A 856 0.37 -15.51 8.76
C SER A 856 0.22 -16.62 9.78
N TYR A 857 1.16 -16.72 10.72
CA TYR A 857 1.13 -17.75 11.75
C TYR A 857 1.50 -17.18 13.12
N GLY A 858 0.76 -17.61 14.16
CA GLY A 858 1.05 -17.31 15.56
C GLY A 858 0.50 -15.97 16.05
N ASN A 859 -0.34 -15.28 15.27
CA ASN A 859 -1.03 -14.09 15.73
C ASN A 859 -2.41 -14.44 16.29
N ASP A 860 -2.80 -13.73 17.36
CA ASP A 860 -4.13 -13.83 17.95
C ASP A 860 -5.05 -12.72 17.42
N ILE A 861 -6.36 -13.00 17.39
CA ILE A 861 -7.42 -12.04 17.12
C ILE A 861 -8.34 -11.97 18.34
N PHE A 862 -8.62 -10.74 18.82
CA PHE A 862 -9.68 -10.53 19.78
C PHE A 862 -10.99 -10.32 19.01
N ASN A 863 -11.85 -11.34 19.04
CA ASN A 863 -13.12 -11.37 18.32
C ASN A 863 -14.24 -10.70 19.17
N VAL A 864 -14.31 -9.36 19.12
CA VAL A 864 -15.37 -8.59 19.79
C VAL A 864 -16.74 -8.86 19.15
N SER A 865 -16.76 -9.22 17.86
CA SER A 865 -17.99 -9.56 17.14
C SER A 865 -18.77 -10.69 17.83
N ARG A 866 -18.07 -11.69 18.39
CA ARG A 866 -18.71 -12.79 19.15
C ARG A 866 -19.41 -12.32 20.42
N MET A 867 -18.97 -11.24 21.05
CA MET A 867 -19.66 -10.67 22.20
C MET A 867 -21.06 -10.18 21.85
N GLU A 868 -21.27 -9.74 20.60
CA GLU A 868 -22.56 -9.28 20.10
C GLU A 868 -23.38 -10.40 19.47
N THR A 869 -22.75 -11.36 18.79
CA THR A 869 -23.42 -12.43 18.05
C THR A 869 -23.58 -13.74 18.83
N GLU A 870 -22.91 -13.89 20.00
CA GLU A 870 -22.94 -15.09 20.84
C GLU A 870 -23.04 -14.74 22.33
N GLY A 871 -23.22 -13.45 22.66
CA GLY A 871 -23.24 -12.97 24.05
C GLY A 871 -24.50 -13.33 24.83
N MET A 872 -25.61 -13.58 24.17
CA MET A 872 -26.90 -14.03 24.78
C MET A 872 -27.30 -13.22 26.00
N TYR A 873 -27.16 -11.89 25.98
CA TYR A 873 -27.45 -11.02 27.15
C TYR A 873 -28.59 -10.02 26.94
N ASP A 874 -29.11 -9.91 25.71
CA ASP A 874 -30.17 -8.99 25.34
C ASP A 874 -31.11 -9.59 24.31
N GLY A 875 -32.07 -8.80 23.83
CA GLY A 875 -33.05 -9.23 22.83
C GLY A 875 -32.58 -9.32 21.39
N LYS A 876 -31.28 -9.11 21.11
CA LYS A 876 -30.75 -9.25 19.74
C LYS A 876 -30.76 -10.71 19.29
N ASN A 877 -30.95 -10.94 17.99
CA ASN A 877 -30.73 -12.26 17.42
C ASN A 877 -29.24 -12.65 17.50
N GLN A 878 -28.95 -13.92 17.43
CA GLN A 878 -27.63 -14.50 17.69
C GLN A 878 -27.22 -15.44 16.56
N SER A 879 -25.95 -15.79 16.51
CA SER A 879 -25.40 -16.83 15.65
C SER A 879 -25.94 -18.21 16.04
N THR A 880 -26.06 -19.11 15.07
CA THR A 880 -26.44 -20.52 15.31
C THR A 880 -25.49 -21.28 16.24
N GLU A 881 -24.27 -20.77 16.51
CA GLU A 881 -23.34 -21.34 17.48
C GLU A 881 -23.94 -21.41 18.89
N VAL A 882 -24.83 -20.49 19.27
CA VAL A 882 -25.49 -20.47 20.57
C VAL A 882 -26.47 -21.63 20.79
N LEU A 883 -26.82 -22.39 19.76
CA LEU A 883 -27.62 -23.61 19.89
C LEU A 883 -26.90 -24.69 20.71
N LYS A 884 -25.55 -24.64 20.76
CA LYS A 884 -24.67 -25.54 21.53
C LYS A 884 -24.56 -25.14 23.01
N ARG A 885 -25.25 -24.07 23.44
CA ARG A 885 -25.14 -23.51 24.78
C ARG A 885 -25.47 -24.51 25.89
N TRP A 886 -24.89 -24.30 27.04
CA TRP A 886 -25.22 -25.03 28.26
C TRP A 886 -26.67 -24.75 28.65
N ARG A 887 -27.43 -25.82 29.05
CA ARG A 887 -28.85 -25.75 29.41
C ARG A 887 -29.18 -26.48 30.74
N ILE A 888 -28.43 -27.51 31.08
CA ILE A 888 -28.71 -28.35 32.27
C ILE A 888 -27.43 -28.69 33.01
N PRO A 889 -27.46 -28.80 34.37
CA PRO A 889 -26.35 -29.25 35.16
C PRO A 889 -25.80 -30.60 34.71
N GLY A 890 -24.45 -30.70 34.68
CA GLY A 890 -23.72 -31.84 34.15
C GLY A 890 -23.47 -31.82 32.64
N GLN A 891 -24.00 -30.85 31.89
CA GLN A 891 -23.72 -30.73 30.43
C GLN A 891 -22.32 -30.21 30.17
N ILE A 892 -21.58 -30.95 29.36
CA ILE A 892 -20.24 -30.55 28.88
C ILE A 892 -20.39 -29.85 27.52
N THR A 893 -20.07 -28.58 27.48
CA THR A 893 -20.07 -27.74 26.26
C THR A 893 -19.07 -26.60 26.41
N ASN A 894 -18.63 -26.04 25.24
CA ASN A 894 -17.74 -24.88 25.19
C ASN A 894 -18.54 -23.55 25.06
N VAL A 895 -19.87 -23.61 24.96
CA VAL A 895 -20.73 -22.43 24.84
C VAL A 895 -21.49 -22.22 26.17
N PRO A 896 -21.29 -21.09 26.83
CA PRO A 896 -21.92 -20.84 28.14
C PRO A 896 -23.45 -20.73 28.04
N LYS A 897 -24.12 -20.71 29.15
CA LYS A 897 -25.58 -20.50 29.26
C LYS A 897 -26.00 -19.11 28.77
N ALA A 898 -27.30 -18.90 28.53
CA ALA A 898 -27.86 -17.56 28.34
C ALA A 898 -27.62 -16.71 29.62
N ASN A 899 -27.38 -15.41 29.43
CA ASN A 899 -27.04 -14.46 30.52
C ASN A 899 -25.81 -14.86 31.34
N PHE A 900 -24.77 -15.45 30.72
CA PHE A 900 -23.55 -15.81 31.41
C PHE A 900 -22.76 -14.56 31.87
N ASN A 901 -21.80 -14.76 32.76
CA ASN A 901 -20.94 -13.73 33.34
C ASN A 901 -19.88 -13.21 32.39
N ILE A 902 -20.27 -12.54 31.31
CA ILE A 902 -19.38 -12.08 30.21
C ILE A 902 -18.28 -11.12 30.70
N LYS A 903 -17.02 -11.40 30.38
CA LYS A 903 -15.85 -10.54 30.60
C LYS A 903 -14.90 -10.60 29.41
N ASN A 904 -14.05 -9.59 29.27
CA ASN A 904 -12.93 -9.62 28.32
C ASN A 904 -11.95 -10.74 28.70
N SER A 905 -11.97 -11.84 27.97
CA SER A 905 -11.22 -13.04 28.36
C SER A 905 -10.68 -13.83 27.17
N THR A 906 -9.89 -14.85 27.47
CA THR A 906 -9.39 -15.82 26.49
C THR A 906 -10.51 -16.51 25.72
N TYR A 907 -11.75 -16.52 26.21
CA TYR A 907 -12.91 -17.05 25.49
C TYR A 907 -13.19 -16.35 24.17
N PHE A 908 -12.81 -15.07 24.05
CA PHE A 908 -12.98 -14.25 22.86
C PHE A 908 -11.67 -14.00 22.10
N VAL A 909 -10.56 -14.61 22.53
CA VAL A 909 -9.27 -14.59 21.81
C VAL A 909 -9.16 -15.86 20.99
N GLU A 910 -8.93 -15.70 19.70
CA GLU A 910 -8.85 -16.83 18.77
C GLU A 910 -7.52 -16.80 18.02
N ASP A 911 -7.06 -17.99 17.59
CA ASP A 911 -5.90 -18.10 16.69
C ASP A 911 -6.24 -17.48 15.33
N GLY A 912 -5.54 -16.40 14.99
CA GLY A 912 -5.64 -15.67 13.74
C GLY A 912 -4.74 -16.21 12.62
N SER A 913 -4.09 -17.36 12.84
CA SER A 913 -3.24 -17.98 11.82
C SER A 913 -4.05 -18.39 10.60
N TYR A 914 -3.49 -18.17 9.41
CA TYR A 914 -4.15 -18.59 8.17
C TYR A 914 -3.16 -18.92 7.05
N LEU A 915 -3.62 -19.76 6.13
CA LEU A 915 -3.06 -19.99 4.81
C LEU A 915 -4.14 -19.67 3.77
N ARG A 916 -3.81 -18.84 2.78
CA ARG A 916 -4.75 -18.39 1.74
C ARG A 916 -4.17 -18.60 0.35
N VAL A 917 -4.94 -19.26 -0.52
CA VAL A 917 -4.72 -19.18 -1.97
C VAL A 917 -5.24 -17.81 -2.42
N LYS A 918 -4.29 -16.88 -2.54
CA LYS A 918 -4.60 -15.47 -2.79
C LYS A 918 -5.02 -15.24 -4.23
N ASP A 919 -4.25 -15.78 -5.20
CA ASP A 919 -4.59 -15.68 -6.62
C ASP A 919 -4.23 -16.97 -7.36
N ILE A 920 -5.12 -17.38 -8.27
CA ILE A 920 -4.85 -18.35 -9.33
C ILE A 920 -5.13 -17.64 -10.64
N SER A 921 -4.09 -17.41 -11.46
CA SER A 921 -4.19 -16.69 -12.72
C SER A 921 -3.76 -17.56 -13.89
N LEU A 922 -4.64 -17.69 -14.88
CA LEU A 922 -4.40 -18.40 -16.12
C LEU A 922 -4.41 -17.39 -17.27
N SER A 923 -3.33 -17.34 -18.05
CA SER A 923 -3.22 -16.44 -19.21
C SER A 923 -2.74 -17.18 -20.44
N TYR A 924 -3.16 -16.71 -21.61
CA TYR A 924 -2.78 -17.31 -22.90
C TYR A 924 -2.41 -16.22 -23.92
N ASN A 925 -1.22 -16.31 -24.53
CA ASN A 925 -0.80 -15.40 -25.59
C ASN A 925 -1.29 -15.90 -26.95
N ILE A 926 -2.28 -15.23 -27.53
CA ILE A 926 -2.83 -15.61 -28.83
C ILE A 926 -1.90 -15.12 -29.94
N ARG A 927 -1.28 -16.06 -30.66
CA ARG A 927 -0.47 -15.79 -31.86
C ARG A 927 -1.30 -16.04 -33.11
N CYS A 928 -1.76 -14.97 -33.76
CA CYS A 928 -2.56 -15.08 -34.98
C CYS A 928 -1.97 -14.20 -36.09
N ARG A 929 -1.73 -14.81 -37.24
CA ARG A 929 -1.17 -14.11 -38.44
C ARG A 929 -2.08 -12.96 -38.94
N GLN A 930 -3.41 -13.05 -38.70
CA GLN A 930 -4.36 -11.98 -39.04
C GLN A 930 -4.21 -10.77 -38.13
N PHE A 931 -3.89 -10.97 -36.85
CA PHE A 931 -3.65 -9.88 -35.91
C PHE A 931 -2.45 -9.04 -36.31
N LYS A 932 -1.38 -9.68 -36.80
CA LYS A 932 -0.21 -8.98 -37.34
C LYS A 932 -0.59 -8.06 -38.52
N LYS A 933 -1.53 -8.45 -39.37
CA LYS A 933 -2.02 -7.60 -40.49
C LYS A 933 -2.81 -6.38 -39.97
N TRP A 934 -3.38 -6.45 -38.81
CA TRP A 934 -4.11 -5.33 -38.19
C TRP A 934 -3.22 -4.47 -37.29
N GLY A 935 -1.90 -4.73 -37.25
CA GLY A 935 -0.96 -4.02 -36.44
C GLY A 935 -0.97 -4.46 -34.95
N ILE A 936 -1.67 -5.56 -34.63
CA ILE A 936 -1.76 -6.07 -33.27
C ILE A 936 -0.57 -7.00 -33.02
N SER A 937 0.29 -6.60 -32.09
CA SER A 937 1.50 -7.35 -31.70
C SER A 937 1.23 -8.44 -30.67
N ARG A 938 0.30 -8.22 -29.74
CA ARG A 938 -0.04 -9.16 -28.65
C ARG A 938 -1.52 -9.12 -28.34
N VAL A 939 -2.13 -10.28 -28.13
CA VAL A 939 -3.48 -10.42 -27.53
C VAL A 939 -3.36 -11.48 -26.45
N GLN A 940 -3.61 -11.08 -25.21
CA GLN A 940 -3.49 -11.97 -24.05
C GLN A 940 -4.78 -11.91 -23.20
N PRO A 941 -5.75 -12.82 -23.43
CA PRO A 941 -6.81 -13.06 -22.48
C PRO A 941 -6.27 -13.72 -21.21
N TYR A 942 -6.89 -13.42 -20.08
CA TYR A 942 -6.58 -14.06 -18.81
C TYR A 942 -7.82 -14.17 -17.93
N PHE A 943 -7.76 -15.15 -17.02
CA PHE A 943 -8.75 -15.38 -15.97
C PHE A 943 -8.01 -15.49 -14.64
N THR A 944 -8.53 -14.79 -13.62
CA THR A 944 -7.99 -14.89 -12.26
C THR A 944 -9.10 -15.09 -11.24
N ALA A 945 -8.88 -16.04 -10.34
CA ALA A 945 -9.68 -16.24 -9.14
C ALA A 945 -8.86 -15.80 -7.92
N SER A 946 -9.40 -14.84 -7.13
CA SER A 946 -8.70 -14.30 -5.94
C SER A 946 -9.43 -14.66 -4.66
N ASN A 947 -8.67 -14.84 -3.57
CA ASN A 947 -9.16 -15.24 -2.24
C ASN A 947 -10.01 -16.52 -2.27
N LEU A 948 -9.67 -17.47 -3.14
CA LEU A 948 -10.52 -18.63 -3.43
C LEU A 948 -10.70 -19.54 -2.22
N LEU A 949 -9.60 -19.85 -1.53
CA LEU A 949 -9.57 -20.74 -0.37
C LEU A 949 -8.77 -20.10 0.76
N THR A 950 -9.31 -20.16 1.97
CA THR A 950 -8.61 -19.75 3.19
C THR A 950 -8.78 -20.84 4.24
N TRP A 951 -7.67 -21.37 4.75
CA TRP A 951 -7.65 -22.29 5.88
C TRP A 951 -7.25 -21.52 7.13
N THR A 952 -8.12 -21.54 8.11
CA THR A 952 -7.95 -20.83 9.39
C THR A 952 -8.84 -21.47 10.45
N SER A 953 -8.43 -21.41 11.70
CA SER A 953 -9.26 -21.76 12.86
C SER A 953 -10.12 -20.57 13.33
N TYR A 954 -9.93 -19.38 12.79
CA TYR A 954 -10.68 -18.17 13.14
C TYR A 954 -12.18 -18.31 12.78
N SER A 955 -13.05 -18.10 13.77
CA SER A 955 -14.51 -18.27 13.61
C SER A 955 -15.18 -17.15 12.82
N GLY A 956 -14.66 -15.92 12.85
CA GLY A 956 -15.18 -14.75 12.15
C GLY A 956 -15.11 -14.86 10.62
N MET A 957 -15.51 -13.81 9.93
CA MET A 957 -15.63 -13.82 8.47
C MET A 957 -14.29 -13.85 7.74
N ASP A 958 -13.23 -13.23 8.30
CA ASP A 958 -11.89 -13.22 7.71
C ASP A 958 -10.82 -13.02 8.78
N PRO A 959 -9.68 -13.77 8.75
CA PRO A 959 -8.58 -13.59 9.71
C PRO A 959 -7.69 -12.36 9.43
N GLU A 960 -7.80 -11.73 8.25
CA GLU A 960 -7.05 -10.53 7.87
C GLU A 960 -7.84 -9.26 8.22
N VAL A 961 -8.33 -9.17 9.48
CA VAL A 961 -9.17 -8.07 9.95
C VAL A 961 -8.47 -7.19 10.96
N ASN A 962 -8.77 -5.89 10.92
CA ASN A 962 -8.42 -4.96 11.98
C ASN A 962 -9.34 -3.73 11.93
N GLN A 963 -10.26 -3.62 12.88
CA GLN A 963 -11.16 -2.47 13.00
C GLN A 963 -10.42 -1.12 13.13
N TYR A 964 -9.22 -1.13 13.72
CA TYR A 964 -8.41 0.06 13.92
C TYR A 964 -7.49 0.40 12.73
N GLY A 965 -7.71 -0.26 11.58
CA GLY A 965 -7.02 0.03 10.33
C GLY A 965 -5.51 -0.10 10.47
N ASN A 966 -4.78 1.00 10.25
CA ASN A 966 -3.31 1.03 10.30
C ASN A 966 -2.74 1.50 11.64
N SER A 967 -3.46 1.35 12.74
CA SER A 967 -2.97 1.70 14.08
C SER A 967 -1.68 0.94 14.42
N GLY A 968 -0.68 1.64 14.98
CA GLY A 968 0.56 1.02 15.46
C GLY A 968 0.40 0.28 16.78
N SER A 969 -0.49 0.76 17.64
CA SER A 969 -0.62 0.32 19.03
C SER A 969 -1.84 -0.56 19.31
N VAL A 970 -2.74 -0.73 18.32
CA VAL A 970 -3.95 -1.55 18.40
C VAL A 970 -4.10 -2.34 17.11
N GLN A 971 -4.06 -3.65 17.18
CA GLN A 971 -4.13 -4.57 16.04
C GLN A 971 -4.91 -5.82 16.42
N GLY A 972 -5.32 -6.61 15.42
CA GLY A 972 -5.93 -7.91 15.62
C GLY A 972 -7.29 -7.85 16.34
N ILE A 973 -8.08 -6.79 16.12
CA ILE A 973 -9.41 -6.66 16.73
C ILE A 973 -10.47 -6.68 15.64
N ASP A 974 -11.42 -7.61 15.74
CA ASP A 974 -12.59 -7.70 14.88
C ASP A 974 -13.85 -7.23 15.60
N TYR A 975 -14.49 -6.18 15.05
CA TYR A 975 -15.80 -5.71 15.52
C TYR A 975 -16.66 -5.24 14.35
N GLY A 976 -17.24 -6.21 13.62
CA GLY A 976 -18.08 -5.94 12.46
C GLY A 976 -17.31 -5.34 11.28
N THR A 977 -16.07 -5.78 11.07
CA THR A 977 -15.24 -5.32 9.96
C THR A 977 -15.82 -5.76 8.62
N TYR A 978 -15.76 -4.91 7.59
CA TYR A 978 -16.23 -5.24 6.24
C TYR A 978 -15.45 -6.47 5.72
N PRO A 979 -16.15 -7.59 5.39
CA PRO A 979 -15.47 -8.84 5.08
C PRO A 979 -14.76 -8.82 3.75
N GLN A 980 -13.71 -9.63 3.63
CA GLN A 980 -13.04 -9.88 2.35
C GLN A 980 -13.95 -10.63 1.40
N SER A 981 -13.74 -10.44 0.11
CA SER A 981 -14.51 -11.07 -0.96
C SER A 981 -13.67 -12.06 -1.76
N LYS A 982 -14.32 -13.11 -2.28
CA LYS A 982 -13.81 -13.92 -3.40
C LYS A 982 -14.09 -13.18 -4.68
N SER A 983 -13.13 -13.11 -5.59
CA SER A 983 -13.33 -12.46 -6.88
C SER A 983 -12.92 -13.35 -8.04
N PHE A 984 -13.65 -13.19 -9.15
CA PHE A 984 -13.39 -13.85 -10.44
C PHE A 984 -13.29 -12.77 -11.49
N VAL A 985 -12.11 -12.63 -12.08
CA VAL A 985 -11.78 -11.56 -13.03
C VAL A 985 -11.44 -12.16 -14.38
N PHE A 986 -12.10 -11.69 -15.43
CA PHE A 986 -11.73 -11.92 -16.81
C PHE A 986 -11.13 -10.65 -17.38
N GLY A 987 -10.02 -10.77 -18.10
CA GLY A 987 -9.39 -9.64 -18.73
C GLY A 987 -8.74 -9.98 -20.06
N ILE A 988 -8.40 -8.92 -20.78
CA ILE A 988 -7.68 -9.00 -22.05
C ILE A 988 -6.68 -7.85 -22.15
N ASN A 989 -5.43 -8.18 -22.45
CA ASN A 989 -4.38 -7.22 -22.81
C ASN A 989 -4.20 -7.26 -24.31
N VAL A 990 -4.26 -6.10 -24.98
CA VAL A 990 -4.02 -5.96 -26.41
C VAL A 990 -2.94 -4.92 -26.64
N GLU A 991 -1.90 -5.26 -27.42
CA GLU A 991 -0.83 -4.34 -27.81
C GLU A 991 -0.83 -4.22 -29.34
N PHE A 992 -0.75 -2.96 -29.80
CA PHE A 992 -0.70 -2.59 -31.20
C PHE A 992 0.67 -2.05 -31.59
#